data_90e003d3f0a05f50e205a00010a82a31
#
_entry.id   90e003d3f0a05f50e205a00010a82a31
#
_cell.length_a   1.000
_cell.length_b   1.000
_cell.length_c   1.000
_cell.angle_alpha   90.00
_cell.angle_beta   90.00
_cell.angle_gamma   90.00
#
_symmetry.space_group_name_H-M   'P 1'
#
loop_
_entity.id
_entity.type
_entity.pdbx_description
1 polymer ?
#
loop_
_entity_poly.entity_id
_entity_poly.type
_entity_poly.pdbx_seq_one_letter_code
_entity_poly.pdbx_strand_id
1 'polypeptide(L)'
;MERIKSALAWINRKIGPFWTRFQLTRWLIVAFLALIFVISAVGTFEAKTTDVSDLKARLQSSTEIYDVDDKKAGSIAGQKGTYVQFDNISSNVVNAVLATEDRNFYHEPGFSVTGMARGALTTIWYRIRGINASAGGSTLTQQLVKNAFLTQNQTITRKIRELFLAVQVEKEYSKHDILAMYLNNAYFGHGVWGVQDAAEKYFGVDASQLSVNQGAMLAGMLQSPNGYDPLTYPKNAINRRNQVLQNLVNDKKLTQAQADTYASCEIGAADHDVNNSNYNYPYFFDAVINEAISKYDLKEDDILNDGYKIYTTMDQTDQTNLQDDYEDESLNPVGGDSQAASVVMDAKTGGVRAVVGGRGEHNFRDLNRATQMYRSPGSTIKPIVDYAPSLSRGFSYDSELKNEQMSFGTNGYSPSNYNNYTSADVPMYVALENSYNIPAVWLLDQLGVSVGYNAGLKAGLPLTKSDKNLALAIGGVKKGVTPLQMTQAYTSFANGGEMSQAHFITKIVDASGKVIVQAKQKHTRLWSKKVANEMTSMMFGTYTNGTGKSADPYGYDVAGKTGTTEVIGDGSTAMNATDSWAIAYTPDVVVTTWTGYDSNANGESIPAYLSATAGPLMKTTLEQVIPNTEQTQFDVKSVRQKISAADDGASNSSDGVSNTINSIGDEVKQGAEKAWNNVKDGAKAAWSGIRNILGN
;
A
#
# COMPACT_ATOMS: atom_id res chain seq x y z
N MET A 1 -24.26 47.15 37.21
CA MET A 1 -23.12 48.06 37.18
C MET A 1 -22.64 48.42 38.61
N GLU A 2 -23.49 48.71 39.58
CA GLU A 2 -23.08 49.07 40.95
C GLU A 2 -22.31 47.97 41.70
N ARG A 3 -22.72 46.70 41.57
CA ARG A 3 -21.99 45.54 42.17
C ARG A 3 -20.57 45.38 41.65
N ILE A 4 -20.34 45.70 40.37
CA ILE A 4 -18.99 45.65 39.77
C ILE A 4 -18.15 46.85 40.26
N LYS A 5 -18.76 48.02 40.39
CA LYS A 5 -18.07 49.24 40.92
C LYS A 5 -17.72 49.05 42.41
N SER A 6 -18.61 48.44 43.21
CA SER A 6 -18.35 48.18 44.65
C SER A 6 -17.28 47.10 44.83
N ALA A 7 -17.24 46.07 43.98
CA ALA A 7 -16.20 45.03 43.99
C ALA A 7 -14.84 45.61 43.60
N LEU A 8 -14.79 46.45 42.55
CA LEU A 8 -13.56 47.15 42.11
C LEU A 8 -13.07 48.12 43.19
N ALA A 9 -13.97 48.87 43.87
CA ALA A 9 -13.62 49.76 44.97
C ALA A 9 -13.08 48.99 46.20
N TRP A 10 -13.66 47.85 46.53
CA TRP A 10 -13.19 46.98 47.60
C TRP A 10 -11.81 46.39 47.30
N ILE A 11 -11.58 45.90 46.03
CA ILE A 11 -10.28 45.41 45.56
C ILE A 11 -9.23 46.52 45.65
N ASN A 12 -9.54 47.72 45.17
CA ASN A 12 -8.62 48.83 45.19
C ASN A 12 -8.26 49.28 46.61
N ARG A 13 -9.22 49.22 47.56
CA ARG A 13 -9.01 49.56 48.96
C ARG A 13 -8.15 48.55 49.73
N LYS A 14 -8.26 47.28 49.41
CA LYS A 14 -7.46 46.21 50.06
C LYS A 14 -6.10 45.95 49.39
N ILE A 15 -6.05 45.98 48.09
CA ILE A 15 -4.86 45.61 47.30
C ILE A 15 -4.06 46.85 46.88
N GLY A 16 -4.69 48.01 46.71
CA GLY A 16 -4.07 49.25 46.25
C GLY A 16 -2.83 49.68 47.04
N PRO A 17 -2.86 49.70 48.38
CA PRO A 17 -1.68 50.08 49.17
C PRO A 17 -0.52 49.05 49.04
N PHE A 18 -0.82 47.79 48.94
CA PHE A 18 0.17 46.72 48.70
C PHE A 18 0.74 46.85 47.27
N TRP A 19 -0.14 47.04 46.28
CA TRP A 19 0.19 47.18 44.87
C TRP A 19 1.15 48.36 44.63
N THR A 20 0.88 49.54 45.24
CA THR A 20 1.74 50.73 45.11
C THR A 20 3.05 50.60 45.91
N ARG A 21 2.98 50.02 47.12
CA ARG A 21 4.17 49.81 47.98
C ARG A 21 5.21 48.91 47.34
N PHE A 22 4.80 47.87 46.66
CA PHE A 22 5.68 46.92 46.01
C PHE A 22 5.87 47.20 44.51
N GLN A 23 5.32 48.30 44.00
CA GLN A 23 5.42 48.71 42.59
C GLN A 23 5.04 47.57 41.61
N LEU A 24 4.00 46.77 41.94
CA LEU A 24 3.63 45.56 41.24
C LEU A 24 3.38 45.81 39.76
N THR A 25 2.85 46.97 39.36
CA THR A 25 2.69 47.31 37.94
C THR A 25 4.05 47.33 37.21
N ARG A 26 5.09 47.89 37.85
CA ARG A 26 6.45 47.94 37.24
C ARG A 26 7.03 46.54 37.12
N TRP A 27 6.89 45.71 38.14
CA TRP A 27 7.35 44.30 38.10
C TRP A 27 6.59 43.49 37.09
N LEU A 28 5.28 43.69 36.92
CA LEU A 28 4.49 43.04 35.89
C LEU A 28 4.94 43.43 34.47
N ILE A 29 5.26 44.73 34.28
CA ILE A 29 5.82 45.24 33.02
C ILE A 29 7.20 44.59 32.76
N VAL A 30 8.07 44.52 33.75
CA VAL A 30 9.40 43.90 33.62
C VAL A 30 9.28 42.43 33.35
N ALA A 31 8.41 41.71 34.06
CA ALA A 31 8.15 40.28 33.83
C ALA A 31 7.58 40.01 32.42
N PHE A 32 6.67 40.89 31.96
CA PHE A 32 6.13 40.81 30.61
C PHE A 32 7.19 41.07 29.53
N LEU A 33 8.05 42.06 29.72
CA LEU A 33 9.17 42.35 28.80
C LEU A 33 10.21 41.24 28.82
N ALA A 34 10.51 40.65 29.99
CA ALA A 34 11.39 39.51 30.11
C ALA A 34 10.82 38.29 29.41
N LEU A 35 9.51 38.04 29.54
CA LEU A 35 8.83 36.97 28.82
C LEU A 35 8.90 37.18 27.29
N ILE A 36 8.64 38.37 26.80
CA ILE A 36 8.78 38.71 25.37
C ILE A 36 10.22 38.45 24.91
N PHE A 37 11.21 38.91 25.72
CA PHE A 37 12.62 38.69 25.39
C PHE A 37 12.98 37.21 25.28
N VAL A 38 12.54 36.38 26.24
CA VAL A 38 12.77 34.93 26.22
C VAL A 38 12.11 34.31 24.98
N ILE A 39 10.85 34.64 24.71
CA ILE A 39 10.12 34.14 23.53
C ILE A 39 10.86 34.53 22.24
N SER A 40 11.31 35.80 22.16
CA SER A 40 12.05 36.32 21.00
C SER A 40 13.40 35.61 20.82
N ALA A 41 14.13 35.41 21.92
CA ALA A 41 15.42 34.71 21.89
C ALA A 41 15.29 33.25 21.43
N VAL A 42 14.35 32.51 22.02
CA VAL A 42 14.07 31.11 21.65
C VAL A 42 13.57 31.04 20.21
N GLY A 43 12.59 31.84 19.83
CA GLY A 43 12.05 31.85 18.48
C GLY A 43 13.10 32.21 17.41
N THR A 44 13.99 33.20 17.72
CA THR A 44 15.09 33.56 16.81
C THR A 44 16.14 32.44 16.72
N PHE A 45 16.44 31.78 17.82
CA PHE A 45 17.37 30.63 17.82
C PHE A 45 16.82 29.48 16.97
N GLU A 46 15.58 29.08 17.19
CA GLU A 46 14.93 28.00 16.38
C GLU A 46 14.86 28.41 14.91
N ALA A 47 14.48 29.64 14.58
CA ALA A 47 14.39 30.10 13.20
C ALA A 47 15.76 30.11 12.49
N LYS A 48 16.85 30.41 13.20
CA LYS A 48 18.21 30.38 12.65
C LYS A 48 18.78 28.95 12.52
N THR A 49 18.29 28.01 13.29
CA THR A 49 18.69 26.60 13.22
C THR A 49 17.86 25.80 12.22
N THR A 50 16.73 26.34 11.75
CA THR A 50 15.92 25.76 10.69
C THR A 50 16.43 26.29 9.36
N ASP A 51 16.94 25.40 8.50
CA ASP A 51 17.39 25.77 7.17
C ASP A 51 16.18 26.07 6.28
N VAL A 52 16.01 27.32 5.89
CA VAL A 52 14.95 27.78 4.98
C VAL A 52 15.49 28.02 3.57
N SER A 53 16.82 28.00 3.37
CA SER A 53 17.44 28.30 2.07
C SER A 53 17.06 27.29 0.99
N ASP A 54 16.80 26.04 1.37
CA ASP A 54 16.43 24.96 0.47
C ASP A 54 14.92 24.81 0.28
N LEU A 55 14.09 25.68 0.90
CA LEU A 55 12.62 25.55 0.85
C LEU A 55 12.08 25.46 -0.59
N LYS A 56 12.53 26.35 -1.47
CA LYS A 56 12.11 26.38 -2.88
C LYS A 56 12.52 25.12 -3.61
N ALA A 57 13.75 24.67 -3.42
CA ALA A 57 14.25 23.43 -4.01
C ALA A 57 13.46 22.21 -3.49
N ARG A 58 13.20 22.13 -2.19
CA ARG A 58 12.38 21.08 -1.56
C ARG A 58 10.95 21.07 -2.07
N LEU A 59 10.32 22.21 -2.29
CA LEU A 59 8.97 22.31 -2.85
C LEU A 59 8.91 22.00 -4.35
N GLN A 60 10.00 22.20 -5.09
CA GLN A 60 10.13 21.87 -6.50
C GLN A 60 10.53 20.41 -6.74
N SER A 61 11.22 19.78 -5.78
CA SER A 61 11.70 18.41 -5.92
C SER A 61 10.62 17.41 -5.49
N SER A 62 10.32 16.45 -6.33
CA SER A 62 9.59 15.24 -5.98
C SER A 62 10.59 14.13 -5.67
N THR A 63 10.22 13.21 -4.78
CA THR A 63 11.02 12.00 -4.58
C THR A 63 10.90 11.12 -5.82
N GLU A 64 12.04 10.77 -6.39
CA GLU A 64 12.13 9.96 -7.59
C GLU A 64 12.37 8.49 -7.25
N ILE A 65 11.67 7.61 -7.94
CA ILE A 65 11.84 6.16 -7.84
C ILE A 65 12.59 5.66 -9.07
N TYR A 66 13.61 4.86 -8.82
CA TYR A 66 14.44 4.23 -9.83
C TYR A 66 14.30 2.72 -9.77
N ASP A 67 14.31 2.07 -10.91
CA ASP A 67 14.24 0.62 -11.07
C ASP A 67 15.58 -0.08 -10.78
N VAL A 68 15.62 -1.38 -11.04
CA VAL A 68 16.80 -2.23 -10.84
C VAL A 68 18.00 -1.83 -11.72
N ASP A 69 17.73 -1.19 -12.87
CA ASP A 69 18.73 -0.71 -13.83
C ASP A 69 19.12 0.76 -13.61
N ASP A 70 18.73 1.36 -12.49
CA ASP A 70 18.89 2.79 -12.19
C ASP A 70 18.17 3.72 -13.21
N LYS A 71 17.12 3.23 -13.90
CA LYS A 71 16.26 4.05 -14.76
C LYS A 71 15.10 4.61 -13.93
N LYS A 72 14.73 5.86 -14.21
CA LYS A 72 13.60 6.49 -13.52
C LYS A 72 12.30 5.76 -13.86
N ALA A 73 11.62 5.28 -12.84
CA ALA A 73 10.35 4.59 -12.95
C ALA A 73 9.15 5.51 -12.72
N GLY A 74 9.38 6.58 -11.97
CA GLY A 74 8.37 7.57 -11.67
C GLY A 74 8.78 8.47 -10.52
N SER A 75 7.80 9.14 -9.94
CA SER A 75 8.03 9.97 -8.75
C SER A 75 6.87 9.81 -7.77
N ILE A 76 7.20 9.91 -6.49
CA ILE A 76 6.24 10.09 -5.42
C ILE A 76 6.13 11.60 -5.26
N ALA A 77 5.10 12.19 -5.82
CA ALA A 77 4.69 13.52 -5.44
C ALA A 77 3.86 13.34 -4.16
N GLY A 78 4.39 13.85 -3.06
CA GLY A 78 3.58 14.00 -1.85
C GLY A 78 2.41 14.96 -2.13
N GLN A 79 1.92 15.60 -1.10
CA GLN A 79 0.93 16.68 -1.18
C GLN A 79 1.45 17.89 -2.00
N LYS A 80 1.91 17.64 -3.23
CA LYS A 80 2.52 18.63 -4.13
C LYS A 80 2.03 18.39 -5.54
N GLY A 81 1.50 19.45 -6.13
CA GLY A 81 1.17 19.47 -7.55
C GLY A 81 2.39 19.78 -8.43
N THR A 82 2.14 19.82 -9.72
CA THR A 82 3.09 20.29 -10.73
C THR A 82 3.54 21.70 -10.44
N TYR A 83 4.84 21.89 -10.13
CA TYR A 83 5.37 23.21 -9.76
C TYR A 83 5.52 24.11 -10.99
N VAL A 84 4.87 25.27 -10.96
CA VAL A 84 4.99 26.31 -11.97
C VAL A 84 5.65 27.56 -11.39
N GLN A 85 6.50 28.21 -12.19
CA GLN A 85 7.14 29.48 -11.82
C GLN A 85 6.08 30.60 -11.74
N PHE A 86 6.36 31.66 -10.98
CA PHE A 86 5.43 32.77 -10.78
C PHE A 86 4.91 33.36 -12.09
N ASP A 87 5.77 33.53 -13.09
CA ASP A 87 5.43 34.10 -14.41
C ASP A 87 4.47 33.21 -15.22
N ASN A 88 4.35 31.95 -14.86
CA ASN A 88 3.41 30.98 -15.46
C ASN A 88 2.11 30.84 -14.64
N ILE A 89 1.86 31.73 -13.68
CA ILE A 89 0.63 31.77 -12.91
C ILE A 89 -0.17 33.00 -13.35
N SER A 90 -1.44 32.81 -13.71
CA SER A 90 -2.30 33.91 -14.11
C SER A 90 -2.40 34.99 -13.02
N SER A 91 -2.20 36.26 -13.42
CA SER A 91 -2.41 37.40 -12.53
C SER A 91 -3.82 37.45 -11.93
N ASN A 92 -4.81 36.81 -12.58
CA ASN A 92 -6.18 36.74 -12.10
C ASN A 92 -6.28 35.96 -10.79
N VAL A 93 -5.66 34.77 -10.71
CA VAL A 93 -5.66 33.99 -9.47
C VAL A 93 -4.79 34.63 -8.41
N VAL A 94 -3.63 35.22 -8.78
CA VAL A 94 -2.76 35.95 -7.85
C VAL A 94 -3.51 37.11 -7.19
N ASN A 95 -4.18 37.94 -7.99
CA ASN A 95 -4.96 39.07 -7.46
C ASN A 95 -6.14 38.58 -6.59
N ALA A 96 -6.81 37.49 -6.96
CA ALA A 96 -7.91 36.94 -6.19
C ALA A 96 -7.46 36.41 -4.82
N VAL A 97 -6.31 35.71 -4.77
CA VAL A 97 -5.69 35.23 -3.52
C VAL A 97 -5.25 36.39 -2.64
N LEU A 98 -4.54 37.37 -3.19
CA LEU A 98 -4.09 38.56 -2.43
C LEU A 98 -5.28 39.37 -1.86
N ALA A 99 -6.30 39.64 -2.67
CA ALA A 99 -7.49 40.35 -2.25
C ALA A 99 -8.30 39.65 -1.14
N THR A 100 -8.15 38.32 -1.05
CA THR A 100 -8.95 37.50 -0.12
C THR A 100 -8.17 37.09 1.12
N GLU A 101 -6.92 36.66 0.97
CA GLU A 101 -6.12 36.09 2.05
C GLU A 101 -5.18 37.12 2.69
N ASP A 102 -4.54 37.99 1.87
CA ASP A 102 -3.49 38.88 2.37
C ASP A 102 -3.29 40.14 1.49
N ARG A 103 -4.11 41.17 1.68
CA ARG A 103 -4.07 42.40 0.88
C ARG A 103 -2.78 43.17 1.02
N ASN A 104 -2.11 43.07 2.16
CA ASN A 104 -0.89 43.82 2.44
C ASN A 104 0.39 42.99 2.17
N PHE A 105 0.29 41.85 1.58
CA PHE A 105 1.38 40.89 1.38
C PHE A 105 2.69 41.53 0.90
N TYR A 106 2.64 42.41 -0.10
CA TYR A 106 3.84 43.08 -0.64
C TYR A 106 4.50 44.05 0.31
N HIS A 107 3.82 44.45 1.39
CA HIS A 107 4.29 45.45 2.35
C HIS A 107 4.60 44.88 3.72
N GLU A 108 4.28 43.62 3.96
CA GLU A 108 4.46 42.95 5.26
C GLU A 108 5.78 42.19 5.33
N PRO A 109 6.47 42.17 6.51
CA PRO A 109 7.72 41.42 6.70
C PRO A 109 7.48 39.96 7.10
N GLY A 110 6.47 39.31 6.53
CA GLY A 110 6.06 37.93 6.81
C GLY A 110 4.99 37.79 7.89
N PHE A 111 4.60 38.86 8.58
CA PHE A 111 3.53 38.85 9.56
C PHE A 111 2.79 40.20 9.60
N SER A 112 1.53 40.14 10.02
CA SER A 112 0.68 41.34 10.20
C SER A 112 0.31 41.55 11.65
N VAL A 113 0.81 42.63 12.26
CA VAL A 113 0.45 43.00 13.64
C VAL A 113 -1.05 43.30 13.75
N THR A 114 -1.59 44.03 12.78
CA THR A 114 -3.03 44.34 12.73
C THR A 114 -3.89 43.12 12.49
N GLY A 115 -3.44 42.20 11.63
CA GLY A 115 -4.07 40.92 11.36
C GLY A 115 -4.12 40.03 12.61
N MET A 116 -2.98 39.91 13.31
CA MET A 116 -2.90 39.14 14.55
C MET A 116 -3.79 39.72 15.65
N ALA A 117 -3.78 41.06 15.85
CA ALA A 117 -4.61 41.72 16.85
C ALA A 117 -6.10 41.49 16.55
N ARG A 118 -6.51 41.70 15.29
CA ARG A 118 -7.89 41.46 14.84
C ARG A 118 -8.30 39.99 15.06
N GLY A 119 -7.47 39.05 14.65
CA GLY A 119 -7.71 37.62 14.81
C GLY A 119 -7.88 37.21 16.27
N ALA A 120 -7.00 37.72 17.17
CA ALA A 120 -7.08 37.50 18.61
C ALA A 120 -8.39 38.03 19.21
N LEU A 121 -8.73 39.28 18.92
CA LEU A 121 -9.95 39.92 19.41
C LEU A 121 -11.21 39.22 18.92
N THR A 122 -11.26 38.84 17.65
CA THR A 122 -12.42 38.12 17.08
C THR A 122 -12.54 36.72 17.65
N THR A 123 -11.44 36.01 17.88
CA THR A 123 -11.43 34.68 18.51
C THR A 123 -11.92 34.74 19.95
N ILE A 124 -11.51 35.80 20.73
CA ILE A 124 -12.00 36.04 22.09
C ILE A 124 -13.51 36.32 22.06
N TRP A 125 -13.97 37.13 21.13
CA TRP A 125 -15.39 37.45 20.95
C TRP A 125 -16.24 36.21 20.59
N TYR A 126 -15.74 35.31 19.69
CA TYR A 126 -16.39 34.06 19.39
C TYR A 126 -16.50 33.16 20.61
N ARG A 127 -15.40 33.02 21.39
CA ARG A 127 -15.41 32.23 22.63
C ARG A 127 -16.42 32.74 23.68
N ILE A 128 -16.52 34.08 23.84
CA ILE A 128 -17.51 34.69 24.74
C ILE A 128 -18.94 34.35 24.31
N ARG A 129 -19.19 34.16 23.00
CA ARG A 129 -20.49 33.74 22.44
C ARG A 129 -20.72 32.26 22.36
N GLY A 130 -19.81 31.44 22.86
CA GLY A 130 -19.90 29.95 22.78
C GLY A 130 -19.68 29.40 21.38
N ILE A 131 -19.13 30.21 20.45
CA ILE A 131 -18.82 29.81 19.08
C ILE A 131 -17.40 29.27 19.04
N ASN A 132 -17.24 27.99 18.69
CA ASN A 132 -15.94 27.33 18.61
C ASN A 132 -15.29 27.59 17.24
N ALA A 133 -15.01 28.85 16.92
CA ALA A 133 -14.36 29.29 15.70
C ALA A 133 -13.15 30.18 15.99
N SER A 134 -12.14 30.13 15.14
CA SER A 134 -11.00 31.05 15.16
C SER A 134 -11.07 31.99 13.95
N ALA A 135 -10.76 33.26 14.13
CA ALA A 135 -10.71 34.22 13.02
C ALA A 135 -9.33 34.18 12.36
N GLY A 136 -9.28 34.21 11.03
CA GLY A 136 -8.08 34.29 10.23
C GLY A 136 -7.36 35.64 10.45
N GLY A 137 -6.06 35.60 10.64
CA GLY A 137 -5.20 36.79 10.77
C GLY A 137 -3.76 36.45 10.40
N SER A 138 -3.51 35.28 9.78
CA SER A 138 -2.20 34.84 9.30
C SER A 138 -1.95 35.36 7.89
N THR A 139 -0.71 35.77 7.61
CA THR A 139 -0.25 36.15 6.27
C THR A 139 -0.05 34.91 5.38
N LEU A 140 0.09 35.10 4.06
CA LEU A 140 0.44 34.03 3.12
C LEU A 140 1.78 33.35 3.46
N THR A 141 2.78 34.16 3.87
CA THR A 141 4.08 33.64 4.30
C THR A 141 3.96 32.76 5.55
N GLN A 142 3.11 33.14 6.51
CA GLN A 142 2.82 32.31 7.67
C GLN A 142 2.09 31.01 7.30
N GLN A 143 1.17 31.06 6.33
CA GLN A 143 0.48 29.87 5.83
C GLN A 143 1.44 28.92 5.11
N LEU A 144 2.35 29.47 4.28
CA LEU A 144 3.41 28.68 3.61
C LEU A 144 4.30 27.99 4.64
N VAL A 145 4.83 28.72 5.61
CA VAL A 145 5.68 28.16 6.68
C VAL A 145 4.95 27.09 7.49
N LYS A 146 3.68 27.34 7.82
CA LYS A 146 2.85 26.35 8.51
C LYS A 146 2.77 25.05 7.73
N ASN A 147 2.52 25.11 6.44
CA ASN A 147 2.36 23.93 5.59
C ASN A 147 3.68 23.22 5.31
N ALA A 148 4.80 23.96 5.20
CA ALA A 148 6.10 23.40 4.82
C ALA A 148 6.95 22.89 5.98
N PHE A 149 6.83 23.47 7.19
CA PHE A 149 7.73 23.17 8.32
C PHE A 149 7.04 22.78 9.62
N LEU A 150 5.70 22.92 9.73
CA LEU A 150 5.02 22.80 11.01
C LEU A 150 3.85 21.83 10.95
N THR A 151 3.52 21.22 12.10
CA THR A 151 2.37 20.32 12.20
C THR A 151 1.04 21.08 12.23
N GLN A 152 -0.07 20.40 11.92
CA GLN A 152 -1.43 20.99 11.94
C GLN A 152 -1.95 21.28 13.38
N ASN A 153 -1.22 20.90 14.43
CA ASN A 153 -1.61 21.14 15.82
C ASN A 153 -1.68 22.63 16.17
N GLN A 154 -2.82 23.10 16.67
CA GLN A 154 -3.05 24.50 17.01
C GLN A 154 -2.52 24.84 18.42
N THR A 155 -1.20 25.02 18.55
CA THR A 155 -0.55 25.44 19.81
C THR A 155 0.03 26.86 19.71
N ILE A 156 0.14 27.53 20.85
CA ILE A 156 0.76 28.86 20.92
C ILE A 156 2.24 28.78 20.52
N THR A 157 2.95 27.75 20.96
CA THR A 157 4.35 27.52 20.63
C THR A 157 4.54 27.39 19.11
N ARG A 158 3.70 26.59 18.43
CA ARG A 158 3.71 26.50 16.98
C ARG A 158 3.50 27.88 16.32
N LYS A 159 2.55 28.66 16.82
CA LYS A 159 2.27 30.01 16.24
C LYS A 159 3.42 30.99 16.42
N ILE A 160 4.17 30.88 17.51
CA ILE A 160 5.41 31.63 17.71
C ILE A 160 6.48 31.20 16.71
N ARG A 161 6.73 29.91 16.56
CA ARG A 161 7.67 29.36 15.56
C ARG A 161 7.32 29.81 14.14
N GLU A 162 6.05 29.71 13.76
CA GLU A 162 5.51 30.16 12.48
C GLU A 162 5.89 31.65 12.20
N LEU A 163 5.74 32.52 13.18
CA LEU A 163 6.06 33.94 13.04
C LEU A 163 7.57 34.16 12.75
N PHE A 164 8.45 33.53 13.52
CA PHE A 164 9.89 33.72 13.35
C PHE A 164 10.41 33.07 12.04
N LEU A 165 9.90 31.93 11.67
CA LEU A 165 10.22 31.30 10.40
C LEU A 165 9.71 32.08 9.20
N ALA A 166 8.50 32.67 9.28
CA ALA A 166 7.98 33.54 8.24
C ALA A 166 8.90 34.73 7.97
N VAL A 167 9.46 35.37 9.03
CA VAL A 167 10.45 36.42 8.88
C VAL A 167 11.74 35.94 8.21
N GLN A 168 12.18 34.70 8.46
CA GLN A 168 13.37 34.17 7.78
C GLN A 168 13.09 33.89 6.29
N VAL A 169 11.94 33.30 5.96
CA VAL A 169 11.53 33.09 4.57
C VAL A 169 11.47 34.42 3.79
N GLU A 170 10.94 35.47 4.38
CA GLU A 170 10.90 36.81 3.75
C GLU A 170 12.27 37.46 3.55
N LYS A 171 13.29 37.06 4.31
CA LYS A 171 14.67 37.50 4.09
C LYS A 171 15.37 36.74 2.98
N GLU A 172 15.02 35.47 2.81
CA GLU A 172 15.67 34.56 1.86
C GLU A 172 15.05 34.62 0.46
N TYR A 173 13.72 34.80 0.37
CA TYR A 173 12.98 34.69 -0.89
C TYR A 173 12.28 36.01 -1.27
N SER A 174 12.17 36.24 -2.57
CA SER A 174 11.37 37.35 -3.10
C SER A 174 9.87 37.11 -2.84
N LYS A 175 9.07 38.18 -2.83
CA LYS A 175 7.60 38.08 -2.73
C LYS A 175 6.99 37.19 -3.83
N HIS A 176 7.54 37.23 -5.03
CA HIS A 176 7.10 36.39 -6.14
C HIS A 176 7.43 34.90 -5.89
N ASP A 177 8.63 34.62 -5.35
CA ASP A 177 8.96 33.23 -4.97
C ASP A 177 8.04 32.71 -3.88
N ILE A 178 7.74 33.51 -2.85
CA ILE A 178 6.84 33.16 -1.76
C ILE A 178 5.43 32.86 -2.27
N LEU A 179 4.90 33.72 -3.17
CA LEU A 179 3.60 33.48 -3.81
C LEU A 179 3.58 32.21 -4.67
N ALA A 180 4.62 32.01 -5.48
CA ALA A 180 4.73 30.80 -6.28
C ALA A 180 4.78 29.54 -5.38
N MET A 181 5.64 29.54 -4.35
CA MET A 181 5.74 28.46 -3.38
C MET A 181 4.41 28.20 -2.67
N TYR A 182 3.68 29.26 -2.26
CA TYR A 182 2.38 29.12 -1.61
C TYR A 182 1.34 28.48 -2.54
N LEU A 183 1.19 28.98 -3.76
CA LEU A 183 0.20 28.51 -4.71
C LEU A 183 0.48 27.09 -5.20
N ASN A 184 1.75 26.71 -5.35
CA ASN A 184 2.14 25.36 -5.72
C ASN A 184 2.01 24.34 -4.58
N ASN A 185 1.93 24.81 -3.32
CA ASN A 185 1.80 23.94 -2.14
C ASN A 185 0.43 24.05 -1.47
N ALA A 186 -0.54 24.67 -2.10
CA ALA A 186 -1.90 24.81 -1.58
C ALA A 186 -2.75 23.61 -1.98
N TYR A 187 -3.60 23.14 -1.07
CA TYR A 187 -4.58 22.11 -1.32
C TYR A 187 -5.87 22.70 -1.88
N PHE A 188 -6.41 22.09 -2.96
CA PHE A 188 -7.60 22.57 -3.66
C PHE A 188 -8.76 21.56 -3.66
N GLY A 189 -8.76 20.55 -2.80
CA GLY A 189 -9.80 19.51 -2.78
C GLY A 189 -9.52 18.36 -3.74
N HIS A 190 -10.30 17.28 -3.70
CA HIS A 190 -10.16 16.08 -4.54
C HIS A 190 -8.73 15.51 -4.61
N GLY A 191 -7.95 15.61 -3.52
CA GLY A 191 -6.56 15.17 -3.53
C GLY A 191 -5.61 16.06 -4.34
N VAL A 192 -6.10 17.18 -4.91
CA VAL A 192 -5.34 18.06 -5.80
C VAL A 192 -4.55 19.10 -5.03
N TRP A 193 -3.26 19.16 -5.28
CA TRP A 193 -2.32 20.11 -4.71
C TRP A 193 -1.70 20.96 -5.82
N GLY A 194 -1.47 22.22 -5.52
CA GLY A 194 -0.88 23.16 -6.46
C GLY A 194 -1.87 23.76 -7.46
N VAL A 195 -1.58 25.00 -7.84
CA VAL A 195 -2.45 25.81 -8.71
C VAL A 195 -2.52 25.28 -10.15
N GLN A 196 -1.45 24.63 -10.63
CA GLN A 196 -1.43 24.04 -11.99
C GLN A 196 -2.40 22.86 -12.06
N ASP A 197 -2.25 21.89 -11.17
CA ASP A 197 -3.09 20.70 -11.17
C ASP A 197 -4.54 21.03 -10.85
N ALA A 198 -4.78 22.09 -10.01
CA ALA A 198 -6.14 22.59 -9.77
C ALA A 198 -6.76 23.26 -10.99
N ALA A 199 -5.98 24.00 -11.78
CA ALA A 199 -6.46 24.60 -13.03
C ALA A 199 -6.81 23.52 -14.07
N GLU A 200 -5.99 22.50 -14.17
CA GLU A 200 -6.27 21.33 -15.03
C GLU A 200 -7.48 20.54 -14.54
N LYS A 201 -7.51 20.15 -13.25
CA LYS A 201 -8.59 19.35 -12.66
C LYS A 201 -9.97 19.96 -12.83
N TYR A 202 -10.09 21.22 -12.48
CA TYR A 202 -11.40 21.87 -12.45
C TYR A 202 -11.79 22.55 -13.76
N PHE A 203 -10.82 22.88 -14.61
CA PHE A 203 -11.09 23.72 -15.79
C PHE A 203 -10.43 23.23 -17.09
N GLY A 204 -9.57 22.23 -17.04
CA GLY A 204 -8.87 21.70 -18.21
C GLY A 204 -7.91 22.72 -18.86
N VAL A 205 -7.35 23.67 -18.11
CA VAL A 205 -6.47 24.72 -18.59
C VAL A 205 -5.18 24.82 -17.75
N ASP A 206 -4.13 25.38 -18.33
CA ASP A 206 -2.92 25.74 -17.59
C ASP A 206 -3.19 26.85 -16.55
N ALA A 207 -2.40 26.87 -15.46
CA ALA A 207 -2.49 27.93 -14.44
C ALA A 207 -2.31 29.34 -14.99
N SER A 208 -1.53 29.49 -16.07
CA SER A 208 -1.31 30.76 -16.78
C SER A 208 -2.57 31.27 -17.53
N GLN A 209 -3.50 30.37 -17.84
CA GLN A 209 -4.70 30.66 -18.66
C GLN A 209 -5.95 30.91 -17.81
N LEU A 210 -5.86 30.79 -16.48
CA LEU A 210 -6.99 31.00 -15.58
C LEU A 210 -7.64 32.38 -15.79
N SER A 211 -8.92 32.38 -16.09
CA SER A 211 -9.76 33.60 -16.18
C SER A 211 -10.01 34.20 -14.78
N VAL A 212 -10.55 35.42 -14.73
CA VAL A 212 -10.93 36.08 -13.47
C VAL A 212 -11.89 35.20 -12.65
N ASN A 213 -12.87 34.59 -13.32
CA ASN A 213 -13.89 33.78 -12.69
C ASN A 213 -13.30 32.47 -12.10
N GLN A 214 -12.44 31.81 -12.85
CA GLN A 214 -11.74 30.58 -12.43
C GLN A 214 -10.72 30.88 -11.32
N GLY A 215 -9.95 31.97 -11.46
CA GLY A 215 -9.01 32.40 -10.41
C GLY A 215 -9.71 32.78 -9.10
N ALA A 216 -10.87 33.44 -9.19
CA ALA A 216 -11.70 33.74 -8.02
C ALA A 216 -12.26 32.48 -7.36
N MET A 217 -12.59 31.47 -8.16
CA MET A 217 -13.05 30.17 -7.66
C MET A 217 -11.93 29.47 -6.88
N LEU A 218 -10.76 29.29 -7.48
CA LEU A 218 -9.61 28.65 -6.80
C LEU A 218 -9.19 29.41 -5.53
N ALA A 219 -9.11 30.74 -5.59
CA ALA A 219 -8.83 31.55 -4.38
C ALA A 219 -9.89 31.35 -3.28
N GLY A 220 -11.13 31.14 -3.67
CA GLY A 220 -12.23 30.85 -2.74
C GLY A 220 -12.08 29.52 -2.03
N MET A 221 -11.59 28.51 -2.73
CA MET A 221 -11.40 27.16 -2.19
C MET A 221 -10.35 27.09 -1.08
N LEU A 222 -9.33 27.96 -1.08
CA LEU A 222 -8.23 27.92 -0.09
C LEU A 222 -8.69 27.98 1.37
N GLN A 223 -9.83 28.59 1.66
CA GLN A 223 -10.38 28.64 3.02
C GLN A 223 -10.93 27.29 3.50
N SER A 224 -11.58 26.53 2.63
CA SER A 224 -12.16 25.22 2.91
C SER A 224 -12.25 24.42 1.61
N PRO A 225 -11.15 23.79 1.18
CA PRO A 225 -11.05 23.17 -0.15
C PRO A 225 -12.17 22.16 -0.43
N ASN A 226 -12.44 21.26 0.52
CA ASN A 226 -13.52 20.28 0.38
C ASN A 226 -14.91 20.89 0.55
N GLY A 227 -15.06 21.99 1.30
CA GLY A 227 -16.38 22.64 1.54
C GLY A 227 -16.83 23.58 0.41
N TYR A 228 -15.89 24.05 -0.40
CA TYR A 228 -16.13 24.95 -1.54
C TYR A 228 -15.75 24.30 -2.88
N ASP A 229 -15.69 22.98 -2.90
CA ASP A 229 -15.45 22.17 -4.08
C ASP A 229 -16.59 22.34 -5.09
N PRO A 230 -16.30 22.84 -6.32
CA PRO A 230 -17.33 23.10 -7.31
C PRO A 230 -17.98 21.85 -7.89
N LEU A 231 -17.30 20.69 -7.85
CA LEU A 231 -17.83 19.42 -8.34
C LEU A 231 -18.83 18.81 -7.33
N THR A 232 -18.49 18.90 -6.05
CA THR A 232 -19.28 18.29 -4.96
C THR A 232 -20.34 19.25 -4.41
N TYR A 233 -19.96 20.53 -4.20
CA TYR A 233 -20.82 21.55 -3.56
C TYR A 233 -20.95 22.83 -4.40
N PRO A 234 -21.49 22.78 -5.63
CA PRO A 234 -21.48 23.89 -6.58
C PRO A 234 -22.12 25.18 -6.02
N LYS A 235 -23.17 25.07 -5.21
CA LYS A 235 -23.82 26.26 -4.60
C LYS A 235 -22.91 26.97 -3.61
N ASN A 236 -22.19 26.22 -2.77
CA ASN A 236 -21.24 26.81 -1.81
C ASN A 236 -20.07 27.45 -2.55
N ALA A 237 -19.61 26.78 -3.60
CA ALA A 237 -18.54 27.24 -4.47
C ALA A 237 -18.89 28.57 -5.15
N ILE A 238 -20.09 28.69 -5.75
CA ILE A 238 -20.59 29.92 -6.37
C ILE A 238 -20.65 31.07 -5.34
N ASN A 239 -21.22 30.83 -4.17
CA ASN A 239 -21.32 31.85 -3.12
C ASN A 239 -19.94 32.33 -2.69
N ARG A 240 -18.99 31.41 -2.52
CA ARG A 240 -17.63 31.75 -2.12
C ARG A 240 -16.88 32.49 -3.22
N ARG A 241 -17.00 32.08 -4.48
CA ARG A 241 -16.44 32.80 -5.63
C ARG A 241 -16.96 34.24 -5.69
N ASN A 242 -18.27 34.46 -5.52
CA ASN A 242 -18.87 35.78 -5.53
C ASN A 242 -18.33 36.67 -4.40
N GLN A 243 -18.02 36.08 -3.23
CA GLN A 243 -17.37 36.77 -2.13
C GLN A 243 -15.94 37.20 -2.50
N VAL A 244 -15.20 36.38 -3.24
CA VAL A 244 -13.86 36.70 -3.73
C VAL A 244 -13.93 37.81 -4.78
N LEU A 245 -14.91 37.77 -5.71
CA LEU A 245 -15.13 38.85 -6.67
C LEU A 245 -15.40 40.20 -5.97
N GLN A 246 -16.20 40.19 -4.89
CA GLN A 246 -16.42 41.38 -4.08
C GLN A 246 -15.15 41.85 -3.36
N ASN A 247 -14.29 40.93 -2.93
CA ASN A 247 -12.98 41.28 -2.37
C ASN A 247 -12.07 41.97 -3.39
N LEU A 248 -12.11 41.52 -4.66
CA LEU A 248 -11.38 42.16 -5.77
C LEU A 248 -11.89 43.62 -6.03
N VAL A 249 -13.21 43.84 -5.91
CA VAL A 249 -13.77 45.19 -5.97
C VAL A 249 -13.26 46.07 -4.82
N ASN A 250 -13.30 45.55 -3.59
CA ASN A 250 -12.80 46.25 -2.39
C ASN A 250 -11.30 46.58 -2.46
N ASP A 251 -10.53 45.72 -3.20
CA ASP A 251 -9.10 45.94 -3.46
C ASP A 251 -8.82 46.72 -4.75
N LYS A 252 -9.86 47.29 -5.38
CA LYS A 252 -9.79 48.11 -6.61
C LYS A 252 -9.18 47.39 -7.82
N LYS A 253 -9.25 46.08 -7.85
CA LYS A 253 -8.82 45.21 -8.99
C LYS A 253 -9.94 45.03 -10.03
N LEU A 254 -11.19 45.16 -9.58
CA LEU A 254 -12.38 45.13 -10.43
C LEU A 254 -13.29 46.30 -10.12
N THR A 255 -14.08 46.70 -11.08
CA THR A 255 -15.26 47.56 -10.84
C THR A 255 -16.43 46.68 -10.39
N GLN A 256 -17.44 47.29 -9.74
CA GLN A 256 -18.64 46.56 -9.33
C GLN A 256 -19.36 45.91 -10.55
N ALA A 257 -19.50 46.69 -11.64
CA ALA A 257 -20.10 46.16 -12.86
C ALA A 257 -19.39 44.92 -13.45
N GLN A 258 -18.06 44.88 -13.40
CA GLN A 258 -17.30 43.68 -13.81
C GLN A 258 -17.55 42.51 -12.87
N ALA A 259 -17.53 42.76 -11.54
CA ALA A 259 -17.79 41.70 -10.55
C ALA A 259 -19.22 41.11 -10.73
N ASP A 260 -20.24 41.97 -10.97
CA ASP A 260 -21.62 41.56 -11.19
C ASP A 260 -21.72 40.71 -12.47
N THR A 261 -20.98 41.08 -13.53
CA THR A 261 -20.90 40.32 -14.78
C THR A 261 -20.33 38.93 -14.52
N TYR A 262 -19.16 38.85 -13.86
CA TYR A 262 -18.55 37.56 -13.54
C TYR A 262 -19.39 36.73 -12.57
N ALA A 263 -20.11 37.36 -11.64
CA ALA A 263 -20.99 36.64 -10.70
C ALA A 263 -22.16 35.98 -11.39
N SER A 264 -22.62 36.54 -12.52
CA SER A 264 -23.72 35.97 -13.35
C SER A 264 -23.26 34.82 -14.24
N CYS A 265 -21.96 34.64 -14.47
CA CYS A 265 -21.41 33.56 -15.25
C CYS A 265 -21.42 32.22 -14.48
N GLU A 266 -21.62 31.14 -15.18
CA GLU A 266 -21.36 29.79 -14.63
C GLU A 266 -19.89 29.64 -14.26
N ILE A 267 -19.60 28.73 -13.32
CA ILE A 267 -18.21 28.44 -12.92
C ILE A 267 -17.46 27.76 -14.07
N GLY A 268 -18.15 26.91 -14.84
CA GLY A 268 -17.57 26.11 -15.92
C GLY A 268 -16.58 25.05 -15.39
N ALA A 269 -16.76 24.62 -14.15
CA ALA A 269 -15.96 23.51 -13.59
C ALA A 269 -16.52 22.17 -14.08
N ALA A 270 -15.61 21.31 -14.53
CA ALA A 270 -15.88 19.92 -14.88
C ALA A 270 -14.77 19.06 -14.28
N ASP A 271 -15.02 17.79 -14.13
CA ASP A 271 -13.98 16.85 -13.69
C ASP A 271 -13.11 16.47 -14.90
N HIS A 272 -11.84 16.92 -14.87
CA HIS A 272 -10.86 16.56 -15.86
C HIS A 272 -9.81 15.64 -15.21
N ASP A 273 -9.37 14.63 -15.96
CA ASP A 273 -8.26 13.78 -15.50
C ASP A 273 -6.97 14.61 -15.43
N VAL A 274 -6.51 14.83 -14.23
CA VAL A 274 -5.15 15.34 -14.06
C VAL A 274 -4.23 14.12 -14.15
N ASN A 275 -3.53 14.00 -15.26
CA ASN A 275 -2.46 13.05 -15.40
C ASN A 275 -1.35 13.43 -14.39
N ASN A 276 -1.47 13.01 -13.16
CA ASN A 276 -0.35 12.89 -12.23
C ASN A 276 0.57 11.76 -12.75
N SER A 277 1.09 11.96 -13.95
CA SER A 277 1.73 10.99 -14.84
C SER A 277 3.01 10.34 -14.29
N ASN A 278 3.30 10.50 -13.01
CA ASN A 278 4.55 10.01 -12.43
C ASN A 278 4.36 8.96 -11.32
N TYR A 279 3.11 8.67 -10.88
CA TYR A 279 2.81 7.60 -9.91
C TYR A 279 2.43 6.31 -10.64
N ASN A 280 3.30 5.90 -11.57
CA ASN A 280 3.02 4.86 -12.56
C ASN A 280 2.76 3.47 -11.97
N TYR A 281 3.33 3.19 -10.79
CA TYR A 281 3.33 1.88 -10.15
C TYR A 281 2.84 1.98 -8.69
N PRO A 282 1.55 2.29 -8.47
CA PRO A 282 1.06 2.72 -7.16
C PRO A 282 1.28 1.68 -6.06
N TYR A 283 1.00 0.40 -6.30
CA TYR A 283 1.22 -0.66 -5.31
C TYR A 283 2.70 -0.84 -4.96
N PHE A 284 3.59 -0.71 -5.95
CA PHE A 284 5.02 -0.83 -5.71
C PHE A 284 5.55 0.39 -4.95
N PHE A 285 5.15 1.58 -5.34
CA PHE A 285 5.58 2.83 -4.69
C PHE A 285 5.10 2.91 -3.25
N ASP A 286 3.86 2.50 -2.98
CA ASP A 286 3.35 2.38 -1.60
C ASP A 286 4.14 1.38 -0.76
N ALA A 287 4.54 0.26 -1.35
CA ALA A 287 5.39 -0.73 -0.66
C ALA A 287 6.78 -0.15 -0.35
N VAL A 288 7.36 0.64 -1.27
CA VAL A 288 8.63 1.37 -1.06
C VAL A 288 8.50 2.36 0.09
N ILE A 289 7.44 3.18 0.13
CA ILE A 289 7.19 4.12 1.23
C ILE A 289 7.07 3.35 2.55
N ASN A 290 6.29 2.26 2.58
CA ASN A 290 6.12 1.42 3.76
C ASN A 290 7.43 0.82 4.26
N GLU A 291 8.31 0.35 3.35
CA GLU A 291 9.63 -0.17 3.72
C GLU A 291 10.52 0.95 4.26
N ALA A 292 10.52 2.13 3.63
CA ALA A 292 11.30 3.29 4.07
C ALA A 292 10.93 3.72 5.50
N ILE A 293 9.65 3.72 5.83
CA ILE A 293 9.14 4.05 7.17
C ILE A 293 9.47 2.92 8.17
N SER A 294 9.07 1.68 7.86
CA SER A 294 9.08 0.59 8.85
C SER A 294 10.46 -0.01 9.11
N LYS A 295 11.34 0.00 8.13
CA LYS A 295 12.65 -0.65 8.18
C LYS A 295 13.81 0.33 8.35
N TYR A 296 13.66 1.55 7.82
CA TYR A 296 14.72 2.56 7.83
C TYR A 296 14.38 3.78 8.70
N ASP A 297 13.22 3.75 9.39
CA ASP A 297 12.77 4.79 10.34
C ASP A 297 12.71 6.20 9.73
N LEU A 298 12.44 6.29 8.42
CA LEU A 298 12.22 7.56 7.75
C LEU A 298 10.78 8.04 7.99
N LYS A 299 10.61 9.35 8.08
CA LYS A 299 9.26 9.93 8.20
C LYS A 299 8.61 10.00 6.83
N GLU A 300 7.32 9.73 6.77
CA GLU A 300 6.55 9.83 5.54
C GLU A 300 6.66 11.23 4.92
N ASP A 301 6.54 12.29 5.73
CA ASP A 301 6.69 13.67 5.27
C ASP A 301 8.04 13.94 4.59
N ASP A 302 9.14 13.39 5.13
CA ASP A 302 10.48 13.54 4.55
C ASP A 302 10.59 12.75 3.23
N ILE A 303 10.05 11.52 3.19
CA ILE A 303 10.01 10.68 1.97
C ILE A 303 9.25 11.39 0.85
N LEU A 304 8.13 12.03 1.18
CA LEU A 304 7.28 12.68 0.19
C LEU A 304 7.83 14.03 -0.27
N ASN A 305 8.58 14.73 0.61
CA ASN A 305 8.84 16.15 0.45
C ASN A 305 10.31 16.55 0.31
N ASP A 306 11.27 15.69 0.64
CA ASP A 306 12.70 16.08 0.66
C ASP A 306 13.45 15.74 -0.64
N GLY A 307 12.75 15.30 -1.70
CA GLY A 307 13.34 15.08 -3.00
C GLY A 307 14.38 13.94 -2.98
N TYR A 308 14.07 12.85 -2.30
CA TYR A 308 14.94 11.69 -2.26
C TYR A 308 15.01 11.01 -3.65
N LYS A 309 16.12 10.32 -3.89
CA LYS A 309 16.24 9.35 -4.97
C LYS A 309 16.24 7.97 -4.34
N ILE A 310 15.19 7.19 -4.59
CA ILE A 310 15.01 5.85 -4.03
C ILE A 310 15.25 4.85 -5.15
N TYR A 311 16.33 4.10 -5.03
CA TYR A 311 16.69 3.01 -5.93
C TYR A 311 16.06 1.74 -5.40
N THR A 312 15.42 0.99 -6.29
CA THR A 312 14.60 -0.15 -5.93
C THR A 312 15.03 -1.43 -6.64
N THR A 313 14.36 -2.52 -6.33
CA THR A 313 14.51 -3.82 -6.97
C THR A 313 13.49 -4.02 -8.09
N MET A 314 12.70 -3.01 -8.42
CA MET A 314 11.64 -3.09 -9.42
C MET A 314 12.20 -3.38 -10.81
N ASP A 315 11.59 -4.31 -11.49
CA ASP A 315 11.71 -4.46 -12.94
C ASP A 315 10.45 -3.82 -13.57
N GLN A 316 10.64 -2.74 -14.34
CA GLN A 316 9.50 -2.01 -14.89
C GLN A 316 8.71 -2.85 -15.88
N THR A 317 9.34 -3.77 -16.61
CA THR A 317 8.65 -4.66 -17.55
C THR A 317 7.76 -5.63 -16.80
N ASP A 318 8.28 -6.32 -15.77
CA ASP A 318 7.52 -7.25 -14.96
C ASP A 318 6.37 -6.53 -14.23
N GLN A 319 6.64 -5.32 -13.72
CA GLN A 319 5.62 -4.54 -13.00
C GLN A 319 4.50 -4.03 -13.92
N THR A 320 4.83 -3.57 -15.12
CA THR A 320 3.85 -3.13 -16.11
C THR A 320 2.99 -4.30 -16.57
N ASN A 321 3.60 -5.40 -16.97
CA ASN A 321 2.88 -6.59 -17.40
C ASN A 321 1.93 -7.08 -16.30
N LEU A 322 2.41 -7.11 -15.05
CA LEU A 322 1.57 -7.53 -13.93
C LEU A 322 0.38 -6.59 -13.70
N GLN A 323 0.54 -5.26 -13.88
CA GLN A 323 -0.58 -4.32 -13.78
C GLN A 323 -1.61 -4.56 -14.91
N ASP A 324 -1.13 -4.74 -16.13
CA ASP A 324 -1.98 -5.00 -17.29
C ASP A 324 -2.78 -6.31 -17.12
N ASP A 325 -2.19 -7.35 -16.54
CA ASP A 325 -2.87 -8.61 -16.19
C ASP A 325 -4.03 -8.40 -15.20
N TYR A 326 -3.93 -7.42 -14.31
CA TYR A 326 -4.97 -7.11 -13.32
C TYR A 326 -6.14 -6.33 -13.93
N GLU A 327 -5.92 -5.64 -15.04
CA GLU A 327 -6.96 -4.94 -15.82
C GLU A 327 -7.67 -5.90 -16.80
N ASP A 328 -7.09 -7.06 -17.11
CA ASP A 328 -7.71 -8.06 -17.97
C ASP A 328 -8.77 -8.87 -17.20
N GLU A 329 -10.03 -8.56 -17.49
CA GLU A 329 -11.19 -9.26 -16.91
C GLU A 329 -11.22 -10.77 -17.22
N SER A 330 -10.57 -11.23 -18.29
CA SER A 330 -10.50 -12.66 -18.60
C SER A 330 -9.67 -13.45 -17.58
N LEU A 331 -8.78 -12.76 -16.86
CA LEU A 331 -7.97 -13.30 -15.76
C LEU A 331 -8.66 -13.17 -14.38
N ASN A 332 -9.93 -12.76 -14.35
CA ASN A 332 -10.80 -12.74 -13.18
C ASN A 332 -11.99 -13.69 -13.33
N PRO A 333 -11.80 -15.00 -13.23
CA PRO A 333 -12.88 -15.96 -13.48
C PRO A 333 -14.01 -15.91 -12.43
N VAL A 334 -13.78 -15.30 -11.27
CA VAL A 334 -14.81 -15.09 -10.23
C VAL A 334 -15.70 -13.91 -10.59
N GLY A 335 -15.11 -12.85 -11.15
CA GLY A 335 -15.81 -11.61 -11.48
C GLY A 335 -16.24 -10.77 -10.27
N GLY A 336 -16.98 -9.69 -10.53
CA GLY A 336 -17.53 -8.82 -9.50
C GLY A 336 -16.44 -8.20 -8.59
N ASP A 337 -16.74 -8.09 -7.29
CA ASP A 337 -15.85 -7.46 -6.30
C ASP A 337 -14.72 -8.37 -5.81
N SER A 338 -14.48 -9.52 -6.50
CA SER A 338 -13.37 -10.40 -6.13
C SER A 338 -12.03 -9.71 -6.36
N GLN A 339 -11.12 -9.93 -5.43
CA GLN A 339 -9.80 -9.31 -5.41
C GLN A 339 -8.70 -10.34 -5.68
N ALA A 340 -7.54 -9.83 -6.06
CA ALA A 340 -6.34 -10.62 -6.23
C ALA A 340 -5.12 -9.86 -5.67
N ALA A 341 -4.04 -10.58 -5.40
CA ALA A 341 -2.75 -9.99 -5.04
C ALA A 341 -1.62 -10.90 -5.53
N SER A 342 -0.63 -10.30 -6.21
CA SER A 342 0.54 -11.02 -6.72
C SER A 342 1.84 -10.36 -6.30
N VAL A 343 2.86 -11.21 -6.10
CA VAL A 343 4.24 -10.81 -5.82
C VAL A 343 5.17 -11.60 -6.73
N VAL A 344 6.06 -10.89 -7.42
CA VAL A 344 7.17 -11.45 -8.20
C VAL A 344 8.46 -11.06 -7.49
N MET A 345 9.29 -12.03 -7.11
CA MET A 345 10.47 -11.81 -6.29
C MET A 345 11.66 -12.61 -6.81
N ASP A 346 12.80 -11.95 -6.93
CA ASP A 346 14.07 -12.61 -7.24
C ASP A 346 14.42 -13.63 -6.15
N ALA A 347 14.64 -14.87 -6.55
CA ALA A 347 14.86 -15.98 -5.62
C ALA A 347 16.20 -15.87 -4.88
N LYS A 348 17.23 -15.31 -5.53
CA LYS A 348 18.61 -15.23 -5.02
C LYS A 348 18.79 -14.04 -4.09
N THR A 349 18.33 -12.86 -4.50
CA THR A 349 18.55 -11.61 -3.77
C THR A 349 17.45 -11.29 -2.76
N GLY A 350 16.22 -11.72 -3.01
CA GLY A 350 15.04 -11.32 -2.26
C GLY A 350 14.45 -9.97 -2.70
N GLY A 351 14.95 -9.41 -3.79
CA GLY A 351 14.39 -8.18 -4.38
C GLY A 351 13.00 -8.43 -4.97
N VAL A 352 12.01 -7.63 -4.57
CA VAL A 352 10.70 -7.67 -5.20
C VAL A 352 10.77 -6.98 -6.55
N ARG A 353 10.51 -7.73 -7.63
CA ARG A 353 10.57 -7.23 -9.02
C ARG A 353 9.26 -6.57 -9.43
N ALA A 354 8.13 -7.15 -9.00
CA ALA A 354 6.79 -6.61 -9.24
C ALA A 354 5.83 -6.96 -8.10
N VAL A 355 4.86 -6.09 -7.86
CA VAL A 355 3.79 -6.31 -6.88
C VAL A 355 2.51 -5.56 -7.28
N VAL A 356 1.38 -6.27 -7.25
CA VAL A 356 0.05 -5.70 -7.37
C VAL A 356 -0.81 -6.25 -6.23
N GLY A 357 -1.48 -5.37 -5.52
CA GLY A 357 -2.23 -5.70 -4.31
C GLY A 357 -3.73 -5.58 -4.41
N GLY A 358 -4.29 -5.47 -5.62
CA GLY A 358 -5.74 -5.39 -5.82
C GLY A 358 -6.14 -5.12 -7.27
N ARG A 359 -7.42 -5.33 -7.56
CA ARG A 359 -8.08 -4.95 -8.83
C ARG A 359 -8.80 -3.63 -8.67
N GLY A 360 -8.97 -2.90 -9.79
CA GLY A 360 -9.61 -1.59 -9.84
C GLY A 360 -8.67 -0.44 -9.49
N GLU A 361 -9.25 0.75 -9.36
CA GLU A 361 -8.49 1.96 -9.02
C GLU A 361 -7.78 1.83 -7.67
N HIS A 362 -6.55 2.31 -7.61
CA HIS A 362 -5.75 2.38 -6.40
C HIS A 362 -5.38 3.83 -6.08
N ASN A 363 -5.92 4.33 -4.99
CA ASN A 363 -5.57 5.64 -4.48
C ASN A 363 -4.26 5.57 -3.67
N PHE A 364 -3.64 6.73 -3.50
CA PHE A 364 -2.41 6.84 -2.71
C PHE A 364 -2.58 6.23 -1.31
N ARG A 365 -1.72 5.26 -0.98
CA ARG A 365 -1.70 4.54 0.31
C ARG A 365 -2.93 3.70 0.62
N ASP A 366 -3.72 3.32 -0.38
CA ASP A 366 -4.79 2.34 -0.22
C ASP A 366 -4.25 0.95 0.16
N LEU A 367 -5.13 0.03 0.48
CA LEU A 367 -4.78 -1.32 0.92
C LEU A 367 -4.01 -2.09 -0.15
N ASN A 368 -2.75 -2.40 0.13
CA ASN A 368 -1.95 -3.34 -0.66
C ASN A 368 -2.09 -4.75 -0.08
N ARG A 369 -2.97 -5.57 -0.66
CA ARG A 369 -3.24 -6.94 -0.17
C ARG A 369 -2.03 -7.85 -0.24
N ALA A 370 -1.11 -7.59 -1.16
CA ALA A 370 0.12 -8.37 -1.30
C ALA A 370 1.05 -8.26 -0.08
N THR A 371 1.04 -7.11 0.61
CA THR A 371 1.98 -6.79 1.70
C THR A 371 1.32 -6.56 3.06
N GLN A 372 0.04 -6.22 3.09
CA GLN A 372 -0.64 -5.75 4.31
C GLN A 372 -1.80 -6.65 4.76
N MET A 373 -2.44 -7.40 3.84
CA MET A 373 -3.58 -8.24 4.17
C MET A 373 -3.12 -9.64 4.58
N TYR A 374 -3.66 -10.14 5.70
CA TYR A 374 -3.37 -11.47 6.23
C TYR A 374 -4.52 -12.43 5.93
N ARG A 375 -4.23 -13.52 5.19
CA ARG A 375 -5.20 -14.57 4.86
C ARG A 375 -4.66 -15.94 5.25
N SER A 376 -5.56 -16.92 5.42
CA SER A 376 -5.13 -18.30 5.66
C SER A 376 -4.32 -18.80 4.47
N PRO A 377 -3.10 -19.35 4.68
CA PRO A 377 -2.29 -19.89 3.58
C PRO A 377 -2.85 -21.18 3.00
N GLY A 378 -3.81 -21.82 3.67
CA GLY A 378 -4.28 -23.15 3.30
C GLY A 378 -3.11 -24.11 3.10
N SER A 379 -3.23 -24.95 2.10
CA SER A 379 -2.22 -25.99 1.79
C SER A 379 -0.87 -25.48 1.30
N THR A 380 -0.70 -24.17 1.03
CA THR A 380 0.62 -23.64 0.66
C THR A 380 1.62 -23.66 1.83
N ILE A 381 1.16 -23.83 3.05
CA ILE A 381 2.03 -23.95 4.23
C ILE A 381 2.70 -25.33 4.35
N LYS A 382 2.11 -26.39 3.76
CA LYS A 382 2.55 -27.79 3.88
C LYS A 382 4.03 -28.01 3.58
N PRO A 383 4.60 -27.49 2.47
CA PRO A 383 6.02 -27.65 2.19
C PRO A 383 6.92 -27.15 3.33
N ILE A 384 6.51 -26.10 4.05
CA ILE A 384 7.29 -25.42 5.08
C ILE A 384 7.18 -26.12 6.44
N VAL A 385 5.96 -26.54 6.84
CA VAL A 385 5.71 -27.01 8.21
C VAL A 385 5.69 -28.54 8.34
N ASP A 386 5.42 -29.27 7.24
CA ASP A 386 5.28 -30.72 7.24
C ASP A 386 6.39 -31.41 6.45
N TYR A 387 6.46 -31.18 5.12
CA TYR A 387 7.26 -31.99 4.20
C TYR A 387 8.76 -31.72 4.33
N ALA A 388 9.23 -30.47 4.28
CA ALA A 388 10.67 -30.19 4.41
C ALA A 388 11.23 -30.56 5.79
N PRO A 389 10.50 -30.33 6.91
CA PRO A 389 10.91 -30.88 8.22
C PRO A 389 10.97 -32.41 8.24
N SER A 390 10.09 -33.12 7.54
CA SER A 390 10.08 -34.60 7.47
C SER A 390 11.29 -35.10 6.70
N LEU A 391 11.59 -34.53 5.53
CA LEU A 391 12.80 -34.83 4.76
C LEU A 391 14.07 -34.60 5.57
N SER A 392 14.08 -33.54 6.40
CA SER A 392 15.21 -33.24 7.29
C SER A 392 15.40 -34.29 8.38
N ARG A 393 14.42 -35.18 8.60
CA ARG A 393 14.42 -36.26 9.60
C ARG A 393 14.48 -37.66 9.04
N GLY A 394 14.77 -37.80 7.74
CA GLY A 394 15.04 -39.07 7.13
C GLY A 394 13.87 -39.68 6.34
N PHE A 395 12.73 -38.99 6.22
CA PHE A 395 11.74 -39.33 5.21
C PHE A 395 12.33 -39.06 3.82
N SER A 396 11.79 -39.71 2.83
CA SER A 396 12.12 -39.53 1.41
C SER A 396 10.84 -39.36 0.57
N TYR A 397 10.99 -38.90 -0.67
CA TYR A 397 9.85 -38.67 -1.58
C TYR A 397 8.91 -39.88 -1.74
N ASP A 398 9.42 -41.07 -1.60
CA ASP A 398 8.71 -42.38 -1.75
C ASP A 398 8.25 -42.96 -0.40
N SER A 399 8.47 -42.25 0.72
CA SER A 399 7.97 -42.71 2.02
C SER A 399 6.44 -42.84 1.99
N GLU A 400 5.92 -43.99 2.45
CA GLU A 400 4.48 -44.24 2.55
C GLU A 400 3.88 -43.48 3.73
N LEU A 401 2.87 -42.68 3.46
CA LEU A 401 2.15 -41.86 4.45
C LEU A 401 0.73 -42.37 4.62
N LYS A 402 0.20 -42.38 5.83
CA LYS A 402 -1.18 -42.77 6.09
C LYS A 402 -2.17 -41.83 5.41
N ASN A 403 -3.15 -42.41 4.69
CA ASN A 403 -4.18 -41.67 3.96
C ASN A 403 -5.61 -42.22 4.22
N GLU A 404 -5.78 -43.06 5.23
CA GLU A 404 -7.08 -43.50 5.69
C GLU A 404 -7.73 -42.53 6.64
N GLN A 405 -9.06 -42.48 6.73
CA GLN A 405 -9.77 -41.62 7.65
C GLN A 405 -9.41 -41.99 9.09
N MET A 406 -8.83 -41.05 9.82
CA MET A 406 -8.34 -41.25 11.17
C MET A 406 -8.52 -39.98 12.05
N SER A 407 -8.45 -40.20 13.36
CA SER A 407 -8.52 -39.14 14.36
C SER A 407 -7.18 -38.96 15.06
N PHE A 408 -6.76 -37.72 15.24
CA PHE A 408 -5.48 -37.37 15.81
C PHE A 408 -5.62 -36.69 17.18
N GLY A 409 -4.63 -36.91 18.04
CA GLY A 409 -4.54 -36.29 19.36
C GLY A 409 -5.69 -36.68 20.30
N THR A 410 -5.68 -36.12 21.52
CA THR A 410 -6.72 -36.39 22.54
C THR A 410 -8.05 -35.72 22.24
N ASN A 411 -8.05 -34.72 21.38
CA ASN A 411 -9.23 -33.94 21.01
C ASN A 411 -9.99 -34.52 19.79
N GLY A 412 -9.53 -35.65 19.26
CA GLY A 412 -10.18 -36.33 18.13
C GLY A 412 -10.20 -35.51 16.82
N TYR A 413 -9.17 -34.69 16.56
CA TYR A 413 -9.08 -33.92 15.33
C TYR A 413 -9.04 -34.87 14.11
N SER A 414 -10.00 -34.72 13.19
CA SER A 414 -10.20 -35.66 12.07
C SER A 414 -10.31 -34.88 10.76
N PRO A 415 -9.17 -34.64 10.05
CA PRO A 415 -9.18 -33.99 8.75
C PRO A 415 -9.74 -34.92 7.66
N SER A 416 -10.28 -34.32 6.61
CA SER A 416 -10.65 -35.05 5.37
C SER A 416 -9.87 -34.49 4.19
N ASN A 417 -9.67 -35.32 3.16
CA ASN A 417 -9.13 -34.85 1.90
C ASN A 417 -10.23 -34.13 1.10
N TYR A 418 -9.88 -33.05 0.39
CA TYR A 418 -10.83 -32.20 -0.34
C TYR A 418 -11.70 -32.95 -1.36
N ASN A 419 -11.21 -34.07 -1.89
CA ASN A 419 -11.92 -34.95 -2.87
C ASN A 419 -12.49 -36.20 -2.22
N ASN A 420 -12.45 -36.31 -0.89
CA ASN A 420 -12.83 -37.49 -0.11
C ASN A 420 -12.09 -38.78 -0.51
N TYR A 421 -11.00 -38.69 -1.28
CA TYR A 421 -10.18 -39.84 -1.64
C TYR A 421 -9.38 -40.31 -0.42
N THR A 422 -9.44 -41.60 -0.15
CA THR A 422 -8.69 -42.28 0.91
C THR A 422 -8.06 -43.55 0.36
N SER A 423 -6.95 -43.97 0.95
CA SER A 423 -6.25 -45.22 0.71
C SER A 423 -5.58 -45.63 2.03
N ALA A 424 -5.09 -46.86 2.17
CA ALA A 424 -4.35 -47.22 3.39
C ALA A 424 -3.09 -46.34 3.55
N ASP A 425 -2.28 -46.32 2.51
CA ASP A 425 -1.05 -45.54 2.44
C ASP A 425 -0.97 -44.82 1.07
N VAL A 426 -0.11 -43.81 0.99
CA VAL A 426 0.18 -43.05 -0.23
C VAL A 426 1.62 -42.54 -0.21
N PRO A 427 2.39 -42.62 -1.32
CA PRO A 427 3.73 -42.09 -1.39
C PRO A 427 3.73 -40.56 -1.12
N MET A 428 4.76 -40.08 -0.43
CA MET A 428 4.87 -38.68 0.00
C MET A 428 4.73 -37.69 -1.17
N TYR A 429 5.36 -37.97 -2.32
CA TYR A 429 5.26 -37.09 -3.49
C TYR A 429 3.83 -37.02 -4.06
N VAL A 430 3.09 -38.13 -4.06
CA VAL A 430 1.70 -38.17 -4.50
C VAL A 430 0.81 -37.40 -3.55
N ALA A 431 1.03 -37.53 -2.24
CA ALA A 431 0.30 -36.78 -1.22
C ALA A 431 0.51 -35.28 -1.37
N LEU A 432 1.74 -34.83 -1.71
CA LEU A 432 2.07 -33.42 -1.90
C LEU A 432 1.46 -32.87 -3.19
N GLU A 433 1.63 -33.54 -4.34
CA GLU A 433 1.12 -33.06 -5.63
C GLU A 433 -0.42 -32.96 -5.65
N ASN A 434 -1.11 -33.89 -4.97
CA ASN A 434 -2.56 -33.88 -4.82
C ASN A 434 -3.05 -33.12 -3.58
N SER A 435 -2.12 -32.56 -2.81
CA SER A 435 -2.46 -31.71 -1.65
C SER A 435 -3.31 -32.42 -0.58
N TYR A 436 -3.17 -33.75 -0.38
CA TYR A 436 -3.96 -34.48 0.61
C TYR A 436 -3.74 -33.92 2.04
N ASN A 437 -4.81 -33.82 2.81
CA ASN A 437 -4.80 -33.27 4.15
C ASN A 437 -4.44 -34.33 5.20
N ILE A 438 -4.98 -35.53 5.08
CA ILE A 438 -4.74 -36.61 6.05
C ILE A 438 -3.25 -36.93 6.16
N PRO A 439 -2.50 -37.16 5.06
CA PRO A 439 -1.06 -37.38 5.12
C PRO A 439 -0.25 -36.23 5.70
N ALA A 440 -0.65 -34.98 5.41
CA ALA A 440 0.03 -33.80 5.95
C ALA A 440 -0.11 -33.70 7.48
N VAL A 441 -1.34 -33.90 7.98
CA VAL A 441 -1.61 -33.91 9.42
C VAL A 441 -0.91 -35.09 10.10
N TRP A 442 -0.91 -36.26 9.48
CA TRP A 442 -0.18 -37.43 9.97
C TRP A 442 1.33 -37.16 10.07
N LEU A 443 1.93 -36.55 9.03
CA LEU A 443 3.34 -36.15 9.07
C LEU A 443 3.64 -35.22 10.24
N LEU A 444 2.85 -34.16 10.42
CA LEU A 444 3.06 -33.21 11.52
C LEU A 444 2.90 -33.87 12.89
N ASP A 445 1.95 -34.81 13.03
CA ASP A 445 1.77 -35.59 14.25
C ASP A 445 3.00 -36.45 14.55
N GLN A 446 3.54 -37.19 13.55
CA GLN A 446 4.76 -38.00 13.70
C GLN A 446 6.00 -37.14 14.01
N LEU A 447 6.12 -35.95 13.43
CA LEU A 447 7.19 -35.01 13.70
C LEU A 447 7.11 -34.37 15.09
N GLY A 448 5.88 -34.26 15.60
CA GLY A 448 5.51 -33.40 16.71
C GLY A 448 5.30 -31.96 16.26
N VAL A 449 4.14 -31.39 16.61
CA VAL A 449 3.66 -30.05 16.18
C VAL A 449 4.71 -28.93 16.39
N SER A 450 5.53 -29.05 17.44
CA SER A 450 6.59 -28.05 17.72
C SER A 450 7.60 -27.89 16.59
N VAL A 451 7.83 -28.94 15.81
CA VAL A 451 8.82 -28.95 14.71
C VAL A 451 8.31 -28.10 13.56
N GLY A 452 7.10 -28.37 13.09
CA GLY A 452 6.47 -27.57 12.04
C GLY A 452 6.23 -26.13 12.47
N TYR A 453 5.77 -25.91 13.71
CA TYR A 453 5.60 -24.58 14.28
C TYR A 453 6.91 -23.77 14.26
N ASN A 454 8.03 -24.35 14.71
CA ASN A 454 9.32 -23.68 14.71
C ASN A 454 9.86 -23.47 13.27
N ALA A 455 9.58 -24.39 12.36
CA ALA A 455 9.93 -24.23 10.95
C ALA A 455 9.18 -23.04 10.33
N GLY A 456 7.89 -22.91 10.57
CA GLY A 456 7.09 -21.76 10.13
C GLY A 456 7.58 -20.44 10.71
N LEU A 457 7.92 -20.38 12.02
CA LEU A 457 8.51 -19.19 12.63
C LEU A 457 9.86 -18.83 11.98
N LYS A 458 10.72 -19.82 11.72
CA LYS A 458 12.03 -19.61 11.09
C LYS A 458 11.88 -19.14 9.64
N ALA A 459 10.83 -19.55 8.96
CA ALA A 459 10.46 -19.07 7.63
C ALA A 459 9.83 -17.66 7.62
N GLY A 460 9.72 -17.01 8.78
CA GLY A 460 9.20 -15.65 8.90
C GLY A 460 7.67 -15.56 8.93
N LEU A 461 6.97 -16.69 9.08
CA LEU A 461 5.52 -16.68 9.18
C LEU A 461 5.07 -16.15 10.57
N PRO A 462 4.02 -15.31 10.63
CA PRO A 462 3.61 -14.64 11.87
C PRO A 462 2.76 -15.55 12.78
N LEU A 463 3.26 -16.75 13.04
CA LEU A 463 2.59 -17.75 13.86
C LEU A 463 2.53 -17.31 15.32
N THR A 464 1.41 -17.62 15.96
CA THR A 464 1.15 -17.36 17.38
C THR A 464 1.17 -18.66 18.19
N LYS A 465 1.23 -18.56 19.51
CA LYS A 465 1.19 -19.77 20.37
C LYS A 465 -0.07 -20.61 20.18
N SER A 466 -1.20 -20.00 19.78
CA SER A 466 -2.44 -20.72 19.48
C SER A 466 -2.35 -21.58 18.22
N ASP A 467 -1.42 -21.31 17.32
CA ASP A 467 -1.23 -22.04 16.08
C ASP A 467 -0.40 -23.33 16.26
N LYS A 468 0.07 -23.56 17.49
CA LYS A 468 0.82 -24.77 17.83
C LYS A 468 -0.11 -25.96 18.08
N ASN A 469 -0.78 -26.37 17.03
CA ASN A 469 -1.72 -27.52 17.00
C ASN A 469 -1.70 -28.18 15.62
N LEU A 470 -2.38 -29.32 15.44
CA LEU A 470 -2.35 -30.11 14.20
C LEU A 470 -3.03 -29.41 13.01
N ALA A 471 -3.93 -28.44 13.21
CA ALA A 471 -4.52 -27.69 12.11
C ALA A 471 -3.47 -26.84 11.35
N LEU A 472 -2.31 -26.56 11.98
CA LEU A 472 -1.17 -25.90 11.33
C LEU A 472 -0.75 -26.64 10.05
N ALA A 473 -0.80 -27.97 10.03
CA ALA A 473 -0.43 -28.78 8.87
C ALA A 473 -1.18 -28.40 7.58
N ILE A 474 -2.37 -27.86 7.70
CA ILE A 474 -3.25 -27.52 6.57
C ILE A 474 -3.57 -26.04 6.48
N GLY A 475 -2.83 -25.20 7.21
CA GLY A 475 -2.98 -23.75 7.15
C GLY A 475 -3.97 -23.16 8.15
N GLY A 476 -4.42 -23.92 9.14
CA GLY A 476 -5.26 -23.44 10.23
C GLY A 476 -4.47 -22.52 11.18
N VAL A 477 -4.22 -21.28 10.78
CA VAL A 477 -3.45 -20.29 11.52
C VAL A 477 -4.32 -19.07 11.87
N LYS A 478 -4.14 -18.52 13.08
CA LYS A 478 -5.02 -17.48 13.63
C LYS A 478 -4.90 -16.14 12.90
N LYS A 479 -3.68 -15.70 12.62
CA LYS A 479 -3.45 -14.39 11.99
C LYS A 479 -3.51 -14.46 10.48
N GLY A 480 -3.10 -15.58 9.90
CA GLY A 480 -2.85 -15.70 8.46
C GLY A 480 -1.45 -15.21 8.07
N VAL A 481 -1.23 -15.13 6.77
CA VAL A 481 0.02 -14.70 6.13
C VAL A 481 -0.27 -13.73 4.99
N THR A 482 0.72 -12.92 4.59
CA THR A 482 0.62 -12.11 3.37
C THR A 482 1.23 -12.87 2.18
N PRO A 483 0.81 -12.56 0.92
CA PRO A 483 1.48 -13.08 -0.27
C PRO A 483 2.99 -12.86 -0.24
N LEU A 484 3.46 -11.68 0.15
CA LEU A 484 4.90 -11.37 0.27
C LEU A 484 5.63 -12.31 1.24
N GLN A 485 5.03 -12.64 2.40
CA GLN A 485 5.64 -13.56 3.37
C GLN A 485 5.75 -14.98 2.81
N MET A 486 4.75 -15.44 2.06
CA MET A 486 4.80 -16.75 1.42
C MET A 486 5.82 -16.78 0.28
N THR A 487 5.87 -15.74 -0.56
CA THR A 487 6.90 -15.61 -1.60
C THR A 487 8.29 -15.70 -0.99
N GLN A 488 8.56 -14.93 0.06
CA GLN A 488 9.82 -14.96 0.80
C GLN A 488 10.17 -16.37 1.30
N ALA A 489 9.22 -17.06 1.94
CA ALA A 489 9.46 -18.39 2.48
C ALA A 489 9.84 -19.41 1.40
N TYR A 490 9.19 -19.32 0.21
CA TYR A 490 9.44 -20.20 -0.92
C TYR A 490 10.77 -19.96 -1.63
N THR A 491 11.41 -18.80 -1.48
CA THR A 491 12.79 -18.59 -1.97
C THR A 491 13.73 -19.63 -1.39
N SER A 492 13.43 -20.17 -0.20
CA SER A 492 14.25 -21.22 0.42
C SER A 492 14.28 -22.52 -0.37
N PHE A 493 13.27 -22.79 -1.17
CA PHE A 493 13.27 -23.96 -2.08
C PHE A 493 13.97 -23.62 -3.39
N ALA A 494 13.69 -22.46 -3.96
CA ALA A 494 14.31 -21.98 -5.20
C ALA A 494 15.84 -21.75 -5.03
N ASN A 495 16.29 -21.29 -3.88
CA ASN A 495 17.68 -20.90 -3.58
C ASN A 495 18.40 -21.95 -2.70
N GLY A 496 18.24 -23.23 -3.01
CA GLY A 496 19.01 -24.33 -2.43
C GLY A 496 19.01 -24.40 -0.90
N GLY A 497 17.92 -24.03 -0.26
CA GLY A 497 17.70 -24.07 1.19
C GLY A 497 17.91 -22.75 1.92
N GLU A 498 18.31 -21.70 1.23
CA GLU A 498 18.44 -20.33 1.78
C GLU A 498 17.24 -19.49 1.44
N MET A 499 16.55 -19.00 2.45
CA MET A 499 15.50 -18.00 2.32
C MET A 499 16.14 -16.62 2.13
N SER A 500 15.78 -15.93 1.07
CA SER A 500 16.17 -14.56 0.79
C SER A 500 15.13 -13.60 1.36
N GLN A 501 15.56 -12.62 2.17
CA GLN A 501 14.63 -11.68 2.79
C GLN A 501 14.09 -10.69 1.77
N ALA A 502 12.76 -10.57 1.70
CA ALA A 502 12.07 -9.63 0.84
C ALA A 502 12.47 -8.18 1.11
N HIS A 503 12.70 -7.41 0.05
CA HIS A 503 12.96 -5.98 0.11
C HIS A 503 12.62 -5.31 -1.22
N PHE A 504 12.27 -4.02 -1.14
CA PHE A 504 11.97 -3.17 -2.29
C PHE A 504 13.09 -2.17 -2.55
N ILE A 505 13.77 -1.71 -1.49
CA ILE A 505 14.77 -0.63 -1.55
C ILE A 505 16.17 -1.22 -1.56
N THR A 506 17.00 -0.73 -2.51
CA THR A 506 18.43 -1.02 -2.56
C THR A 506 19.27 0.13 -1.98
N LYS A 507 18.86 1.38 -2.22
CA LYS A 507 19.58 2.58 -1.79
C LYS A 507 18.65 3.78 -1.73
N ILE A 508 18.85 4.68 -0.76
CA ILE A 508 18.21 6.00 -0.72
C ILE A 508 19.28 7.07 -0.66
N VAL A 509 19.14 8.06 -1.53
CA VAL A 509 20.03 9.22 -1.62
C VAL A 509 19.21 10.47 -1.35
N ASP A 510 19.70 11.39 -0.53
CA ASP A 510 19.04 12.67 -0.28
C ASP A 510 19.25 13.67 -1.44
N ALA A 511 18.58 14.83 -1.36
CA ALA A 511 18.66 15.86 -2.39
C ALA A 511 20.09 16.42 -2.58
N SER A 512 20.97 16.27 -1.57
CA SER A 512 22.39 16.69 -1.67
C SER A 512 23.27 15.66 -2.38
N GLY A 513 22.75 14.48 -2.69
CA GLY A 513 23.51 13.38 -3.28
C GLY A 513 24.15 12.44 -2.25
N LYS A 514 23.87 12.61 -0.96
CA LYS A 514 24.41 11.76 0.10
C LYS A 514 23.56 10.49 0.23
N VAL A 515 24.21 9.33 0.27
CA VAL A 515 23.54 8.06 0.58
C VAL A 515 23.15 8.03 2.06
N ILE A 516 21.84 7.97 2.33
CA ILE A 516 21.28 7.90 3.68
C ILE A 516 20.85 6.46 4.05
N VAL A 517 20.54 5.64 3.06
CA VAL A 517 20.26 4.22 3.23
C VAL A 517 21.03 3.43 2.18
N GLN A 518 21.72 2.37 2.63
CA GLN A 518 22.27 1.32 1.78
C GLN A 518 21.74 -0.01 2.28
N ALA A 519 20.84 -0.63 1.54
CA ALA A 519 20.24 -1.92 1.91
C ALA A 519 21.29 -3.03 1.84
N LYS A 520 21.15 -4.01 2.74
CA LYS A 520 21.96 -5.23 2.74
C LYS A 520 21.04 -6.41 2.51
N GLN A 521 21.37 -7.25 1.55
CA GLN A 521 20.69 -8.52 1.34
C GLN A 521 20.89 -9.40 2.59
N LYS A 522 19.82 -10.08 3.01
CA LYS A 522 19.85 -11.00 4.15
C LYS A 522 19.34 -12.36 3.74
N HIS A 523 20.07 -13.37 4.12
CA HIS A 523 19.70 -14.76 3.87
C HIS A 523 19.59 -15.53 5.17
N THR A 524 18.71 -16.51 5.21
CA THR A 524 18.52 -17.41 6.34
C THR A 524 18.46 -18.85 5.84
N ARG A 525 19.41 -19.67 6.24
CA ARG A 525 19.39 -21.11 5.91
C ARG A 525 18.24 -21.78 6.65
N LEU A 526 17.22 -22.22 5.92
CA LEU A 526 16.10 -23.00 6.45
C LEU A 526 16.36 -24.49 6.34
N TRP A 527 16.83 -24.93 5.15
CA TRP A 527 17.00 -26.32 4.78
C TRP A 527 18.44 -26.61 4.31
N SER A 528 18.83 -27.87 4.31
CA SER A 528 19.99 -28.29 3.53
C SER A 528 19.68 -28.25 2.03
N LYS A 529 20.71 -28.10 1.17
CA LYS A 529 20.52 -28.17 -0.29
C LYS A 529 19.83 -29.47 -0.71
N LYS A 530 20.17 -30.60 -0.05
CA LYS A 530 19.53 -31.90 -0.31
C LYS A 530 18.01 -31.81 -0.08
N VAL A 531 17.56 -31.28 1.04
CA VAL A 531 16.12 -31.14 1.37
C VAL A 531 15.42 -30.21 0.40
N ALA A 532 16.01 -29.06 0.07
CA ALA A 532 15.45 -28.14 -0.89
C ALA A 532 15.30 -28.80 -2.28
N ASN A 533 16.31 -29.50 -2.74
CA ASN A 533 16.30 -30.21 -4.01
C ASN A 533 15.25 -31.34 -4.03
N GLU A 534 15.09 -32.07 -2.93
CA GLU A 534 14.09 -33.12 -2.83
C GLU A 534 12.67 -32.55 -2.79
N MET A 535 12.46 -31.44 -2.08
CA MET A 535 11.20 -30.69 -2.13
C MET A 535 10.88 -30.21 -3.55
N THR A 536 11.85 -29.59 -4.24
CA THR A 536 11.68 -29.16 -5.63
C THR A 536 11.31 -30.33 -6.55
N SER A 537 12.01 -31.48 -6.40
CA SER A 537 11.72 -32.70 -7.15
C SER A 537 10.28 -33.19 -7.00
N MET A 538 9.71 -33.09 -5.80
CA MET A 538 8.29 -33.43 -5.55
C MET A 538 7.34 -32.35 -6.06
N MET A 539 7.68 -31.04 -5.85
CA MET A 539 6.80 -29.93 -6.16
C MET A 539 6.61 -29.67 -7.67
N PHE A 540 7.44 -30.19 -8.55
CA PHE A 540 7.15 -30.24 -9.98
C PHE A 540 5.79 -30.92 -10.25
N GLY A 541 5.48 -32.01 -9.50
CA GLY A 541 4.24 -32.76 -9.64
C GLY A 541 2.98 -31.89 -9.41
N THR A 542 3.06 -30.82 -8.64
CA THR A 542 1.93 -29.92 -8.40
C THR A 542 1.38 -29.33 -9.70
N TYR A 543 2.25 -28.88 -10.59
CA TYR A 543 1.86 -28.22 -11.85
C TYR A 543 1.67 -29.23 -12.99
N THR A 544 2.52 -30.25 -13.09
CA THR A 544 2.43 -31.21 -14.17
C THR A 544 1.30 -32.26 -14.00
N ASN A 545 1.04 -32.73 -12.78
CA ASN A 545 0.11 -33.85 -12.50
C ASN A 545 -0.98 -33.48 -11.48
N GLY A 546 -0.69 -32.55 -10.56
CA GLY A 546 -1.47 -32.29 -9.37
C GLY A 546 -2.46 -31.13 -9.51
N THR A 547 -2.60 -30.41 -8.41
CA THR A 547 -3.64 -29.37 -8.20
C THR A 547 -3.36 -28.06 -8.92
N GLY A 548 -2.17 -27.84 -9.46
CA GLY A 548 -1.71 -26.58 -10.07
C GLY A 548 -1.76 -26.53 -11.60
N LYS A 549 -2.35 -27.52 -12.27
CA LYS A 549 -2.35 -27.62 -13.75
C LYS A 549 -2.86 -26.38 -14.48
N SER A 550 -3.79 -25.63 -13.89
CA SER A 550 -4.30 -24.37 -14.47
C SER A 550 -3.27 -23.23 -14.46
N ALA A 551 -2.22 -23.36 -13.66
CA ALA A 551 -1.14 -22.41 -13.53
C ALA A 551 0.17 -22.88 -14.19
N ASP A 552 0.17 -24.01 -14.91
CA ASP A 552 1.35 -24.55 -15.59
C ASP A 552 1.72 -23.68 -16.79
N PRO A 553 2.88 -23.00 -16.79
CA PRO A 553 3.28 -22.13 -17.89
C PRO A 553 3.76 -22.96 -19.09
N TYR A 554 3.42 -22.50 -20.29
CA TYR A 554 3.83 -23.18 -21.50
C TYR A 554 5.34 -23.07 -21.75
N GLY A 555 6.00 -24.22 -21.83
CA GLY A 555 7.43 -24.27 -22.22
C GLY A 555 8.43 -24.02 -21.08
N TYR A 556 7.97 -23.90 -19.84
CA TYR A 556 8.85 -23.68 -18.69
C TYR A 556 8.57 -24.68 -17.58
N ASP A 557 9.64 -25.21 -16.98
CA ASP A 557 9.54 -26.02 -15.79
C ASP A 557 9.40 -25.15 -14.55
N VAL A 558 8.35 -25.38 -13.75
CA VAL A 558 8.14 -24.71 -12.47
C VAL A 558 7.85 -25.71 -11.36
N ALA A 559 8.29 -25.39 -10.16
CA ALA A 559 7.92 -26.15 -8.95
C ALA A 559 7.14 -25.24 -7.99
N GLY A 560 6.29 -25.82 -7.15
CA GLY A 560 5.53 -25.03 -6.18
C GLY A 560 4.35 -25.72 -5.56
N LYS A 561 3.36 -24.94 -5.08
CA LYS A 561 2.21 -25.44 -4.34
C LYS A 561 1.00 -24.54 -4.49
N THR A 562 -0.17 -25.16 -4.64
CA THR A 562 -1.47 -24.50 -4.55
C THR A 562 -2.04 -24.57 -3.13
N GLY A 563 -2.95 -23.66 -2.81
CA GLY A 563 -3.69 -23.66 -1.56
C GLY A 563 -5.12 -23.20 -1.78
N THR A 564 -6.03 -23.77 -1.01
CA THR A 564 -7.43 -23.37 -0.97
C THR A 564 -7.86 -23.40 0.49
N THR A 565 -8.62 -22.38 0.93
CA THR A 565 -9.26 -22.36 2.24
C THR A 565 -10.76 -22.44 2.03
N GLU A 566 -11.40 -23.41 2.66
CA GLU A 566 -12.83 -23.67 2.52
C GLU A 566 -13.65 -22.79 3.47
N VAL A 567 -14.89 -22.47 3.09
CA VAL A 567 -15.88 -21.85 3.98
C VAL A 567 -16.31 -22.84 5.05
N ILE A 568 -16.15 -22.49 6.31
CA ILE A 568 -16.55 -23.34 7.43
C ILE A 568 -18.03 -23.06 7.76
N GLY A 569 -18.89 -24.09 7.61
CA GLY A 569 -20.22 -24.10 8.23
C GLY A 569 -21.37 -23.51 7.41
N ASP A 570 -21.28 -23.42 6.11
CA ASP A 570 -22.40 -22.93 5.27
C ASP A 570 -23.51 -23.97 5.00
N GLY A 571 -23.31 -25.21 5.44
CA GLY A 571 -24.29 -26.29 5.24
C GLY A 571 -24.49 -26.71 3.79
N SER A 572 -23.72 -26.14 2.84
CA SER A 572 -23.77 -26.49 1.43
C SER A 572 -22.99 -27.78 1.18
N THR A 573 -23.47 -28.60 0.25
CA THR A 573 -22.76 -29.79 -0.20
C THR A 573 -21.58 -29.45 -1.13
N ALA A 574 -21.50 -28.22 -1.60
CA ALA A 574 -20.41 -27.66 -2.41
C ALA A 574 -19.52 -26.81 -1.49
N MET A 575 -18.26 -27.21 -1.33
CA MET A 575 -17.28 -26.50 -0.50
C MET A 575 -16.80 -25.24 -1.22
N ASN A 576 -17.47 -24.11 -1.05
CA ASN A 576 -16.98 -22.82 -1.52
C ASN A 576 -15.66 -22.47 -0.84
N ALA A 577 -14.81 -21.70 -1.50
CA ALA A 577 -13.53 -21.27 -0.97
C ALA A 577 -13.56 -19.79 -0.52
N THR A 578 -12.78 -19.46 0.51
CA THR A 578 -12.52 -18.09 0.92
C THR A 578 -11.27 -17.54 0.27
N ASP A 579 -10.29 -18.40 0.02
CA ASP A 579 -8.99 -18.07 -0.52
C ASP A 579 -8.53 -19.10 -1.54
N SER A 580 -7.97 -18.65 -2.65
CA SER A 580 -7.26 -19.47 -3.64
C SER A 580 -5.83 -18.94 -3.78
N TRP A 581 -4.86 -19.84 -3.68
CA TRP A 581 -3.44 -19.53 -3.73
C TRP A 581 -2.74 -20.36 -4.79
N ALA A 582 -1.81 -19.74 -5.51
CA ALA A 582 -0.81 -20.40 -6.31
C ALA A 582 0.57 -19.83 -6.01
N ILE A 583 1.55 -20.68 -5.75
CA ILE A 583 2.96 -20.27 -5.54
C ILE A 583 3.81 -21.13 -6.44
N ALA A 584 4.52 -20.52 -7.37
CA ALA A 584 5.42 -21.18 -8.29
C ALA A 584 6.80 -20.55 -8.27
N TYR A 585 7.83 -21.32 -8.59
CA TYR A 585 9.18 -20.81 -8.68
C TYR A 585 10.01 -21.53 -9.72
N THR A 586 10.99 -20.79 -10.24
CA THR A 586 12.18 -21.28 -10.93
C THR A 586 13.41 -21.04 -10.02
N PRO A 587 14.64 -21.44 -10.40
CA PRO A 587 15.84 -21.04 -9.67
C PRO A 587 16.07 -19.51 -9.58
N ASP A 588 15.43 -18.73 -10.46
CA ASP A 588 15.64 -17.28 -10.55
C ASP A 588 14.53 -16.46 -9.90
N VAL A 589 13.28 -16.93 -9.92
CA VAL A 589 12.12 -16.15 -9.50
C VAL A 589 11.11 -16.98 -8.73
N VAL A 590 10.46 -16.37 -7.75
CA VAL A 590 9.31 -16.91 -7.03
C VAL A 590 8.12 -15.98 -7.27
N VAL A 591 7.00 -16.56 -7.71
CA VAL A 591 5.74 -15.86 -7.94
C VAL A 591 4.68 -16.42 -7.00
N THR A 592 3.95 -15.53 -6.33
CA THR A 592 2.79 -15.89 -5.51
C THR A 592 1.59 -15.10 -5.99
N THR A 593 0.49 -15.77 -6.24
CA THR A 593 -0.82 -15.18 -6.55
C THR A 593 -1.86 -15.67 -5.54
N TRP A 594 -2.61 -14.73 -4.99
CA TRP A 594 -3.80 -14.97 -4.16
C TRP A 594 -5.03 -14.38 -4.85
N THR A 595 -6.18 -15.05 -4.75
CA THR A 595 -7.50 -14.54 -5.13
C THR A 595 -8.51 -14.81 -4.02
N GLY A 596 -9.47 -13.89 -3.83
CA GLY A 596 -10.49 -14.00 -2.79
C GLY A 596 -11.28 -12.71 -2.63
N TYR A 597 -11.84 -12.52 -1.45
CA TYR A 597 -12.57 -11.31 -1.07
C TYR A 597 -11.93 -10.66 0.16
N ASP A 598 -12.10 -9.34 0.31
CA ASP A 598 -11.60 -8.61 1.47
C ASP A 598 -12.21 -9.09 2.78
N SER A 599 -13.48 -9.47 2.73
CA SER A 599 -14.23 -10.02 3.84
C SER A 599 -15.17 -11.11 3.34
N ASN A 600 -15.34 -12.15 4.12
CA ASN A 600 -16.33 -13.19 3.88
C ASN A 600 -17.56 -13.05 4.81
N ALA A 601 -17.66 -11.93 5.55
CA ALA A 601 -18.71 -11.71 6.54
C ALA A 601 -20.12 -11.61 5.93
N ASN A 602 -20.21 -11.20 4.66
CA ASN A 602 -21.47 -11.08 3.92
C ASN A 602 -21.83 -12.36 3.13
N GLY A 603 -21.10 -13.47 3.33
CA GLY A 603 -21.29 -14.70 2.57
C GLY A 603 -20.58 -14.75 1.22
N GLU A 604 -19.73 -13.75 0.92
CA GLU A 604 -18.91 -13.73 -0.29
C GLU A 604 -17.89 -14.87 -0.25
N SER A 605 -17.85 -15.64 -1.33
CA SER A 605 -16.98 -16.81 -1.43
C SER A 605 -16.70 -17.16 -2.89
N ILE A 606 -15.58 -17.83 -3.15
CA ILE A 606 -15.25 -18.38 -4.45
C ILE A 606 -16.06 -19.68 -4.63
N PRO A 607 -16.86 -19.80 -5.69
CA PRO A 607 -17.59 -21.06 -5.96
C PRO A 607 -16.65 -22.27 -6.06
N ALA A 608 -17.07 -23.41 -5.56
CA ALA A 608 -16.23 -24.63 -5.50
C ALA A 608 -15.62 -25.03 -6.84
N TYR A 609 -16.38 -24.86 -7.95
CA TYR A 609 -15.91 -25.15 -9.30
C TYR A 609 -14.85 -24.17 -9.83
N LEU A 610 -14.67 -23.02 -9.14
CA LEU A 610 -13.66 -22.00 -9.43
C LEU A 610 -12.54 -21.95 -8.36
N SER A 611 -12.40 -22.97 -7.53
CA SER A 611 -11.44 -22.96 -6.41
C SER A 611 -9.96 -22.79 -6.82
N ALA A 612 -9.63 -22.99 -8.10
CA ALA A 612 -8.30 -22.78 -8.67
C ALA A 612 -8.14 -21.42 -9.40
N THR A 613 -8.87 -20.39 -8.99
CA THR A 613 -8.95 -19.08 -9.67
C THR A 613 -7.62 -18.31 -9.72
N ALA A 614 -6.69 -18.57 -8.80
CA ALA A 614 -5.36 -18.00 -8.87
C ALA A 614 -4.51 -18.53 -10.05
N GLY A 615 -4.92 -19.68 -10.64
CA GLY A 615 -4.16 -20.36 -11.68
C GLY A 615 -3.97 -19.58 -12.97
N PRO A 616 -5.02 -19.09 -13.63
CA PRO A 616 -4.91 -18.36 -14.89
C PRO A 616 -4.01 -17.13 -14.77
N LEU A 617 -4.22 -16.31 -13.75
CA LEU A 617 -3.39 -15.10 -13.49
C LEU A 617 -1.93 -15.50 -13.22
N MET A 618 -1.68 -16.53 -12.39
CA MET A 618 -0.33 -17.05 -12.13
C MET A 618 0.34 -17.53 -13.41
N LYS A 619 -0.36 -18.25 -14.28
CA LYS A 619 0.17 -18.76 -15.55
C LYS A 619 0.63 -17.62 -16.44
N THR A 620 -0.22 -16.63 -16.68
CA THR A 620 0.10 -15.46 -17.50
C THR A 620 1.30 -14.71 -16.93
N THR A 621 1.30 -14.45 -15.63
CA THR A 621 2.44 -13.79 -14.94
C THR A 621 3.74 -14.58 -15.13
N LEU A 622 3.74 -15.90 -14.98
CA LEU A 622 4.94 -16.74 -15.18
C LEU A 622 5.45 -16.69 -16.63
N GLU A 623 4.55 -16.77 -17.61
CA GLU A 623 4.89 -16.73 -19.04
C GLU A 623 5.49 -15.38 -19.46
N GLN A 624 5.17 -14.29 -18.75
CA GLN A 624 5.71 -12.96 -18.98
C GLN A 624 7.02 -12.70 -18.22
N VAL A 625 7.13 -13.21 -16.98
CA VAL A 625 8.25 -12.93 -16.08
C VAL A 625 9.46 -13.82 -16.36
N ILE A 626 9.27 -15.14 -16.60
CA ILE A 626 10.38 -16.08 -16.77
C ILE A 626 11.32 -15.65 -17.92
N PRO A 627 10.83 -15.19 -19.09
CA PRO A 627 11.69 -14.67 -20.15
C PRO A 627 12.61 -13.52 -19.76
N ASN A 628 12.21 -12.74 -18.74
CA ASN A 628 12.98 -11.60 -18.23
C ASN A 628 13.97 -11.98 -17.12
N THR A 629 14.20 -13.29 -16.90
CA THR A 629 15.18 -13.83 -15.93
C THR A 629 16.37 -14.45 -16.65
N GLU A 630 17.36 -14.93 -15.90
CA GLU A 630 18.49 -15.68 -16.44
C GLU A 630 18.09 -17.03 -17.06
N GLN A 631 16.84 -17.47 -16.85
CA GLN A 631 16.29 -18.75 -17.28
C GLN A 631 17.17 -19.94 -16.84
N THR A 632 17.67 -19.84 -15.62
CA THR A 632 18.49 -20.91 -15.01
C THR A 632 17.67 -22.19 -14.92
N GLN A 633 18.21 -23.27 -15.43
CA GLN A 633 17.57 -24.56 -15.37
C GLN A 633 17.70 -25.17 -13.97
N PHE A 634 16.68 -25.93 -13.54
CA PHE A 634 16.81 -26.71 -12.31
C PHE A 634 17.90 -27.78 -12.46
N ASP A 635 18.71 -27.96 -11.42
CA ASP A 635 19.73 -29.01 -11.33
C ASP A 635 19.17 -30.34 -10.79
N VAL A 636 17.84 -30.45 -10.68
CA VAL A 636 17.12 -31.61 -10.16
C VAL A 636 16.04 -32.07 -11.13
N LYS A 637 15.85 -33.39 -11.25
CA LYS A 637 14.75 -34.01 -11.99
C LYS A 637 13.50 -34.15 -11.11
N SER A 638 12.32 -34.14 -11.74
CA SER A 638 11.09 -34.46 -11.03
C SER A 638 11.13 -35.92 -10.50
N VAL A 639 10.34 -36.18 -9.44
CA VAL A 639 10.23 -37.54 -8.91
C VAL A 639 9.80 -38.54 -10.00
N ARG A 640 8.85 -38.15 -10.86
CA ARG A 640 8.36 -39.02 -11.95
C ARG A 640 9.44 -39.31 -12.98
N GLN A 641 10.29 -38.36 -13.35
CA GLN A 641 11.45 -38.57 -14.21
C GLN A 641 12.50 -39.48 -13.55
N LYS A 642 12.66 -39.41 -12.21
CA LYS A 642 13.56 -40.32 -11.48
C LYS A 642 13.04 -41.75 -11.49
N ILE A 643 11.74 -41.94 -11.27
CA ILE A 643 11.09 -43.27 -11.31
C ILE A 643 11.20 -43.85 -12.71
N SER A 644 10.82 -43.11 -13.76
CA SER A 644 10.94 -43.62 -15.16
C SER A 644 12.36 -43.99 -15.52
N ALA A 645 13.36 -43.21 -15.13
CA ALA A 645 14.75 -43.54 -15.41
C ALA A 645 15.26 -44.76 -14.64
N ALA A 646 14.70 -45.05 -13.48
CA ALA A 646 14.98 -46.28 -12.73
C ALA A 646 14.36 -47.53 -13.39
N ASP A 647 13.12 -47.41 -13.91
CA ASP A 647 12.42 -48.45 -14.63
C ASP A 647 13.10 -48.78 -15.96
N ASP A 648 13.55 -47.80 -16.73
CA ASP A 648 14.33 -47.97 -17.97
C ASP A 648 15.69 -48.63 -17.70
N GLY A 649 16.30 -48.34 -16.54
CA GLY A 649 17.52 -49.03 -16.09
C GLY A 649 17.29 -50.48 -15.62
N ALA A 650 16.11 -50.76 -15.09
CA ALA A 650 15.73 -52.09 -14.61
C ALA A 650 15.17 -53.02 -15.72
N SER A 651 14.60 -52.45 -16.79
CA SER A 651 14.10 -53.20 -17.96
C SER A 651 15.20 -53.84 -18.79
N ASN A 652 16.47 -53.47 -18.58
CA ASN A 652 17.63 -54.21 -19.05
C ASN A 652 18.01 -55.41 -18.17
N SER A 653 17.28 -55.72 -17.08
CA SER A 653 17.44 -56.86 -16.21
C SER A 653 16.12 -57.26 -15.54
N SER A 654 15.32 -58.12 -16.26
CA SER A 654 14.17 -58.91 -15.78
C SER A 654 12.78 -58.28 -15.81
N ASP A 655 11.93 -58.89 -16.60
CA ASP A 655 10.46 -58.80 -16.62
C ASP A 655 9.87 -59.14 -15.24
N GLY A 656 9.15 -58.20 -14.61
CA GLY A 656 8.32 -58.57 -13.46
C GLY A 656 7.62 -57.50 -12.65
N VAL A 657 8.02 -56.23 -12.71
CA VAL A 657 7.47 -55.19 -11.79
C VAL A 657 6.59 -54.16 -12.52
N SER A 658 6.60 -54.16 -13.85
CA SER A 658 5.91 -53.15 -14.69
C SER A 658 4.38 -53.12 -14.55
N ASN A 659 3.74 -54.21 -14.14
CA ASN A 659 2.27 -54.33 -14.16
C ASN A 659 1.57 -53.69 -12.95
N THR A 660 2.25 -53.51 -11.82
CA THR A 660 1.62 -52.99 -10.59
C THR A 660 1.63 -51.44 -10.56
N ILE A 661 2.65 -50.81 -11.14
CA ILE A 661 2.78 -49.33 -11.14
C ILE A 661 1.85 -48.73 -12.20
N ASN A 662 1.68 -49.39 -13.35
CA ASN A 662 0.76 -48.93 -14.39
C ASN A 662 -0.71 -49.01 -13.95
N SER A 663 -1.10 -50.02 -13.15
CA SER A 663 -2.47 -50.16 -12.66
C SER A 663 -2.87 -49.03 -11.66
N ILE A 664 -1.95 -48.61 -10.80
CA ILE A 664 -2.19 -47.49 -9.85
C ILE A 664 -2.22 -46.17 -10.60
N GLY A 665 -1.35 -45.97 -11.59
CA GLY A 665 -1.34 -44.75 -12.42
C GLY A 665 -2.62 -44.62 -13.26
N ASP A 666 -3.15 -45.72 -13.78
CA ASP A 666 -4.36 -45.75 -14.59
C ASP A 666 -5.64 -45.58 -13.74
N GLU A 667 -5.71 -46.10 -12.52
CA GLU A 667 -6.83 -45.87 -11.61
C GLU A 667 -6.89 -44.40 -11.13
N VAL A 668 -5.76 -43.80 -10.84
CA VAL A 668 -5.68 -42.37 -10.50
C VAL A 668 -6.04 -41.48 -11.69
N LYS A 669 -5.58 -41.84 -12.90
CA LYS A 669 -5.92 -41.17 -14.15
C LYS A 669 -7.41 -41.26 -14.47
N GLN A 670 -8.02 -42.43 -14.30
CA GLN A 670 -9.47 -42.62 -14.47
C GLN A 670 -10.28 -41.85 -13.43
N GLY A 671 -9.81 -41.76 -12.18
CA GLY A 671 -10.44 -40.97 -11.13
C GLY A 671 -10.39 -39.48 -11.43
N ALA A 672 -9.24 -38.99 -11.88
CA ALA A 672 -9.05 -37.59 -12.26
C ALA A 672 -9.83 -37.21 -13.54
N GLU A 673 -9.86 -38.08 -14.55
CA GLU A 673 -10.65 -37.88 -15.76
C GLU A 673 -12.16 -37.90 -15.48
N LYS A 674 -12.61 -38.78 -14.56
CA LYS A 674 -14.01 -38.85 -14.16
C LYS A 674 -14.43 -37.56 -13.38
N ALA A 675 -13.58 -37.07 -12.51
CA ALA A 675 -13.80 -35.79 -11.82
C ALA A 675 -13.80 -34.60 -12.80
N TRP A 676 -12.85 -34.58 -13.74
CA TRP A 676 -12.77 -33.55 -14.78
C TRP A 676 -13.97 -33.56 -15.74
N ASN A 677 -14.42 -34.73 -16.14
CA ASN A 677 -15.61 -34.89 -17.01
C ASN A 677 -16.90 -34.46 -16.27
N ASN A 678 -17.02 -34.74 -14.98
CA ASN A 678 -18.14 -34.26 -14.16
C ASN A 678 -18.15 -32.73 -14.03
N VAL A 679 -16.98 -32.10 -13.90
CA VAL A 679 -16.81 -30.62 -13.88
C VAL A 679 -17.17 -30.01 -15.24
N LYS A 680 -16.71 -30.64 -16.33
CA LYS A 680 -17.00 -30.20 -17.71
C LYS A 680 -18.48 -30.32 -18.08
N ASP A 681 -19.15 -31.39 -17.61
CA ASP A 681 -20.58 -31.58 -17.84
C ASP A 681 -21.42 -30.66 -16.94
N GLY A 682 -21.00 -30.40 -15.73
CA GLY A 682 -21.58 -29.38 -14.84
C GLY A 682 -21.46 -27.95 -15.41
N ALA A 683 -20.30 -27.60 -15.98
CA ALA A 683 -20.08 -26.33 -16.64
C ALA A 683 -20.92 -26.17 -17.91
N LYS A 684 -21.07 -27.25 -18.71
CA LYS A 684 -21.97 -27.23 -19.89
C LYS A 684 -23.44 -27.09 -19.50
N ALA A 685 -23.88 -27.76 -18.42
CA ALA A 685 -25.24 -27.65 -17.91
C ALA A 685 -25.52 -26.23 -17.36
N ALA A 686 -24.56 -25.64 -16.64
CA ALA A 686 -24.67 -24.26 -16.17
C ALA A 686 -24.72 -23.27 -17.34
N TRP A 687 -23.87 -23.46 -18.36
CA TRP A 687 -23.85 -22.61 -19.55
C TRP A 687 -25.12 -22.71 -20.39
N SER A 688 -25.73 -23.90 -20.49
CA SER A 688 -27.04 -24.07 -21.12
C SER A 688 -28.17 -23.46 -20.30
N GLY A 689 -28.09 -23.50 -18.97
CA GLY A 689 -29.05 -22.87 -18.06
C GLY A 689 -29.03 -21.35 -18.17
N ILE A 690 -27.84 -20.75 -18.23
CA ILE A 690 -27.65 -19.29 -18.41
C ILE A 690 -28.18 -18.85 -19.79
N ARG A 691 -27.94 -19.60 -20.85
CA ARG A 691 -28.46 -19.31 -22.19
C ARG A 691 -29.99 -19.34 -22.27
N ASN A 692 -30.64 -20.20 -21.48
CA ASN A 692 -32.08 -20.29 -21.38
C ASN A 692 -32.70 -19.17 -20.49
N ILE A 693 -31.94 -18.58 -19.60
CA ILE A 693 -32.39 -17.48 -18.72
C ILE A 693 -32.23 -16.11 -19.44
N LEU A 694 -31.20 -15.97 -20.28
CA LEU A 694 -30.91 -14.73 -21.00
C LEU A 694 -31.70 -14.57 -22.32
N GLY A 695 -32.60 -15.53 -22.66
CA GLY A 695 -33.63 -15.47 -23.69
C GLY A 695 -33.25 -14.68 -24.95
N ASN A 696 -32.95 -15.39 -26.04
CA ASN A 696 -32.83 -14.94 -27.45
C ASN A 696 -32.03 -13.67 -27.71
#